data_1728ba463aa45f36595080582014b407
#
_entry.id   1728ba463aa45f36595080582014b407
#
_cell.length_a   1.000
_cell.length_b   1.000
_cell.length_c   1.000
_cell.angle_alpha   90.00
_cell.angle_beta   90.00
_cell.angle_gamma   90.00
#
_symmetry.space_group_name_H-M   'P 1'
#
loop_
_entity.id
_entity.type
_entity.pdbx_description
1 polymer ?
#
loop_
_entity_poly.entity_id
_entity_poly.type
_entity_poly.pdbx_seq_one_letter_code
_entity_poly.pdbx_strand_id
1 'polypeptide(L)'
;MIKAIIGKIIGTRNDRWIKQYKKKVLAINALEPTYEKMSDVELQNAFEELKKRVRSVEKDLQEKTLLEVLPESFAITKEASKRILKMRHFDVQLIGGMVLNDGKIAEMKTGEGKTLVATLAVALNALKGESVYVVTVNDYLAHRDSKEMEPLYHFLGYSVGTITASVRDDDERLEIYSKDIVYGTNNEFGFDYLRDNMKYSLEHKVQKSHAFAIVDEVDSILIDEARTPLIISGPVDRRMENYNKADEVAKSMQVETDFTIDEKNRAILITEEGIKKAENLFGVDNLYKIENAALSHHLDQALKANYLFFIDKDYIVANNEVVIVDEFTGRLSEGRRFSEGLHQALEAKEGVSIKEESQTLADITFQNYFRMFSKLAGMTGTAQTEATEFLEIYNLEVVSIPTNLAIKRKDLNDLIYKSEKEKFDAVILKIKELHDKGQPVLVGTASIEKSETLHALLKKERIPHTVLNAKQHTKEAEIIKDAGLKGAVTIATNMAGRGVDIKLTDEIKELGGLYIIGTERHESRRIDNQLRGRSGRQGDPGTSQFYLSLEDNLLRIFGSDRIKGVMEKLGLKDGEHIESKLVTRAVENAQKKVENLHFESRKHLLEYDDVANEQRKSVYKFRDELLDVNYDIGAKIAENREYALHQIFSKLKAFDNQNLSKEELLGLKNILKEDFNAHVSLEDLKKASPIENFVAEKLKSDYENKMKVLDSEQRSRIERIVYLQILDNAWREHLYTMDNLKTGINLRGYNQKDPLVEYKKESYNLFLELIEDIKMEAIKTFSKIQFENEQDSSDAERYLDNFSEEREHESVTYRHEEALDEDLNAAMKAFAKTPKRNEPCPCKSGKKYKDCCAKSGPKKGLFAK
;
A
#
# COMPACT_ATOMS: atom_id res chain seq x y z
N MET A 1 28.12 8.32 27.12
CA MET A 1 29.38 7.65 27.37
C MET A 1 29.21 6.26 27.98
N ILE A 2 28.50 6.07 29.07
CA ILE A 2 28.25 4.76 29.74
C ILE A 2 27.58 3.74 28.77
N LYS A 3 26.55 4.11 28.01
CA LYS A 3 25.91 3.24 26.99
C LYS A 3 26.89 2.77 25.89
N ALA A 4 27.84 3.62 25.49
CA ALA A 4 28.84 3.27 24.49
C ALA A 4 29.91 2.30 25.03
N ILE A 5 30.25 2.40 26.31
CA ILE A 5 31.21 1.50 26.98
C ILE A 5 30.56 0.13 27.23
N ILE A 6 29.31 0.09 27.70
CA ILE A 6 28.53 -1.12 27.93
C ILE A 6 28.32 -1.83 26.58
N GLY A 7 28.03 -1.10 25.51
CA GLY A 7 27.88 -1.68 24.17
C GLY A 7 29.17 -2.31 23.61
N LYS A 8 30.34 -1.80 23.98
CA LYS A 8 31.62 -2.42 23.59
C LYS A 8 31.98 -3.70 24.38
N ILE A 9 31.46 -3.85 25.60
CA ILE A 9 31.73 -5.01 26.46
C ILE A 9 30.70 -6.12 26.25
N ILE A 10 29.43 -5.79 26.19
CA ILE A 10 28.30 -6.75 26.10
C ILE A 10 27.90 -7.01 24.65
N GLY A 11 28.35 -6.20 23.69
CA GLY A 11 27.90 -6.21 22.30
C GLY A 11 26.51 -5.57 22.11
N THR A 12 26.18 -5.19 20.89
CA THR A 12 24.83 -4.72 20.51
C THR A 12 23.83 -5.88 20.54
N ARG A 13 22.52 -5.58 20.46
CA ARG A 13 21.48 -6.61 20.28
C ARG A 13 21.75 -7.42 19.01
N ASN A 14 22.17 -6.76 17.93
CA ASN A 14 22.54 -7.40 16.67
C ASN A 14 23.73 -8.37 16.86
N ASP A 15 24.78 -7.99 17.57
CA ASP A 15 25.96 -8.86 17.82
C ASP A 15 25.56 -10.14 18.56
N ARG A 16 24.59 -10.04 19.49
CA ARG A 16 24.08 -11.20 20.22
C ARG A 16 23.31 -12.15 19.31
N TRP A 17 22.46 -11.62 18.42
CA TRP A 17 21.76 -12.42 17.41
C TRP A 17 22.74 -13.14 16.49
N ILE A 18 23.70 -12.40 15.91
CA ILE A 18 24.73 -12.98 15.03
C ILE A 18 25.52 -14.09 15.76
N LYS A 19 25.85 -13.90 17.04
CA LYS A 19 26.56 -14.91 17.83
C LYS A 19 25.74 -16.19 18.04
N GLN A 20 24.42 -16.07 18.21
CA GLN A 20 23.52 -17.22 18.33
C GLN A 20 23.42 -17.97 16.99
N TYR A 21 23.21 -17.26 15.89
CA TYR A 21 23.15 -17.87 14.57
C TYR A 21 24.46 -18.56 14.17
N LYS A 22 25.59 -17.96 14.48
CA LYS A 22 26.89 -18.62 14.23
C LYS A 22 27.05 -19.99 14.90
N LYS A 23 26.44 -20.20 16.07
CA LYS A 23 26.44 -21.52 16.70
C LYS A 23 25.64 -22.55 15.89
N LYS A 24 24.49 -22.13 15.35
CA LYS A 24 23.67 -23.00 14.48
C LYS A 24 24.36 -23.27 13.15
N VAL A 25 25.09 -22.28 12.57
CA VAL A 25 25.90 -22.48 11.36
C VAL A 25 26.94 -23.60 11.56
N LEU A 26 27.59 -23.68 12.71
CA LEU A 26 28.53 -24.77 13.01
C LEU A 26 27.84 -26.14 12.99
N ALA A 27 26.61 -26.25 13.52
CA ALA A 27 25.85 -27.48 13.47
C ALA A 27 25.44 -27.85 12.02
N ILE A 28 25.02 -26.88 11.20
CA ILE A 28 24.69 -27.09 9.79
C ILE A 28 25.92 -27.59 9.03
N ASN A 29 27.07 -26.92 9.18
CA ASN A 29 28.31 -27.29 8.51
C ASN A 29 28.85 -28.65 8.95
N ALA A 30 28.60 -29.06 10.17
CA ALA A 30 28.97 -30.41 10.66
C ALA A 30 28.20 -31.54 9.94
N LEU A 31 26.99 -31.26 9.43
CA LEU A 31 26.19 -32.21 8.67
C LEU A 31 26.58 -32.26 7.17
N GLU A 32 27.24 -31.24 6.65
CA GLU A 32 27.60 -31.13 5.22
C GLU A 32 28.35 -32.38 4.69
N PRO A 33 29.38 -32.90 5.34
CA PRO A 33 30.09 -34.09 4.85
C PRO A 33 29.25 -35.36 4.75
N THR A 34 28.17 -35.45 5.52
CA THR A 34 27.23 -36.58 5.48
C THR A 34 26.39 -36.49 4.20
N TYR A 35 25.82 -35.32 3.90
CA TYR A 35 24.98 -35.12 2.72
C TYR A 35 25.78 -35.05 1.42
N GLU A 36 27.04 -34.60 1.46
CA GLU A 36 27.92 -34.59 0.30
C GLU A 36 28.21 -35.98 -0.27
N LYS A 37 28.21 -36.98 0.58
CA LYS A 37 28.45 -38.40 0.20
C LYS A 37 27.22 -39.09 -0.37
N MET A 38 26.03 -38.54 -0.15
CA MET A 38 24.77 -39.13 -0.61
C MET A 38 24.61 -38.94 -2.11
N SER A 39 24.01 -39.90 -2.78
CA SER A 39 23.52 -39.78 -4.14
C SER A 39 22.36 -38.75 -4.20
N ASP A 40 21.99 -38.30 -5.38
CA ASP A 40 20.87 -37.35 -5.56
C ASP A 40 19.56 -37.95 -5.03
N VAL A 41 19.31 -39.24 -5.29
CA VAL A 41 18.11 -39.95 -4.82
C VAL A 41 18.09 -40.07 -3.29
N GLU A 42 19.23 -40.39 -2.67
CA GLU A 42 19.32 -40.42 -1.21
C GLU A 42 19.11 -39.07 -0.56
N LEU A 43 19.62 -38.00 -1.18
CA LEU A 43 19.44 -36.61 -0.73
C LEU A 43 17.97 -36.16 -0.82
N GLN A 44 17.30 -36.49 -1.93
CA GLN A 44 15.87 -36.29 -2.10
C GLN A 44 15.03 -37.04 -1.07
N ASN A 45 15.34 -38.30 -0.85
CA ASN A 45 14.66 -39.14 0.15
C ASN A 45 14.86 -38.60 1.58
N ALA A 46 16.06 -38.13 1.92
CA ALA A 46 16.33 -37.51 3.21
C ALA A 46 15.48 -36.24 3.41
N PHE A 47 15.31 -35.44 2.35
CA PHE A 47 14.46 -34.26 2.42
C PHE A 47 12.97 -34.61 2.54
N GLU A 48 12.51 -35.65 1.85
CA GLU A 48 11.12 -36.10 1.93
C GLU A 48 10.79 -36.66 3.33
N GLU A 49 11.75 -37.28 4.02
CA GLU A 49 11.58 -37.68 5.43
C GLU A 49 11.40 -36.48 6.36
N LEU A 50 12.03 -35.32 6.07
CA LEU A 50 11.78 -34.10 6.82
C LEU A 50 10.35 -33.58 6.61
N LYS A 51 9.80 -33.67 5.39
CA LYS A 51 8.41 -33.32 5.11
C LYS A 51 7.45 -34.19 5.93
N LYS A 52 7.68 -35.48 5.94
CA LYS A 52 6.86 -36.42 6.73
C LYS A 52 6.93 -36.14 8.23
N ARG A 53 8.13 -35.86 8.77
CA ARG A 53 8.31 -35.53 10.20
C ARG A 53 7.53 -34.26 10.58
N VAL A 54 7.56 -33.23 9.76
CA VAL A 54 6.87 -31.97 10.05
C VAL A 54 5.35 -32.13 9.89
N ARG A 55 4.89 -32.85 8.85
CA ARG A 55 3.45 -33.00 8.57
C ARG A 55 2.77 -34.00 9.49
N SER A 56 3.54 -34.90 10.15
CA SER A 56 2.99 -35.91 11.08
C SER A 56 2.62 -35.36 12.46
N VAL A 57 3.03 -34.15 12.81
CA VAL A 57 2.70 -33.50 14.08
C VAL A 57 1.52 -32.53 13.93
N GLU A 58 0.84 -32.25 15.05
CA GLU A 58 -0.24 -31.28 15.10
C GLU A 58 0.23 -29.87 14.67
N LYS A 59 -0.66 -29.07 14.06
CA LYS A 59 -0.31 -27.76 13.53
C LYS A 59 0.42 -26.86 14.54
N ASP A 60 0.01 -26.86 15.78
CA ASP A 60 0.60 -26.06 16.85
C ASP A 60 2.05 -26.47 17.20
N LEU A 61 2.43 -27.70 16.91
CA LEU A 61 3.78 -28.22 17.14
C LEU A 61 4.70 -28.09 15.92
N GLN A 62 4.15 -27.82 14.75
CA GLN A 62 4.94 -27.75 13.50
C GLN A 62 6.06 -26.71 13.55
N GLU A 63 5.81 -25.51 14.11
CA GLU A 63 6.86 -24.48 14.26
C GLU A 63 8.03 -24.97 15.13
N LYS A 64 7.75 -25.69 16.21
CA LYS A 64 8.80 -26.26 17.05
C LYS A 64 9.59 -27.32 16.29
N THR A 65 8.89 -28.18 15.57
CA THR A 65 9.51 -29.21 14.74
C THR A 65 10.35 -28.65 13.63
N LEU A 66 9.91 -27.54 12.98
CA LEU A 66 10.73 -26.82 12.00
C LEU A 66 12.07 -26.35 12.58
N LEU A 67 12.08 -25.84 13.82
CA LEU A 67 13.31 -25.42 14.47
C LEU A 67 14.25 -26.60 14.79
N GLU A 68 13.70 -27.79 15.05
CA GLU A 68 14.47 -29.02 15.29
C GLU A 68 15.11 -29.56 14.00
N VAL A 69 14.37 -29.54 12.87
CA VAL A 69 14.85 -30.01 11.56
C VAL A 69 15.63 -28.94 10.77
N LEU A 70 15.66 -27.71 11.21
CA LEU A 70 16.33 -26.62 10.52
C LEU A 70 17.79 -26.93 10.13
N PRO A 71 18.67 -27.49 11.00
CA PRO A 71 20.04 -27.81 10.62
C PRO A 71 20.11 -28.81 9.47
N GLU A 72 19.26 -29.82 9.49
CA GLU A 72 19.19 -30.87 8.47
C GLU A 72 18.67 -30.27 7.15
N SER A 73 17.55 -29.56 7.17
CA SER A 73 16.96 -28.93 5.99
C SER A 73 17.94 -27.96 5.32
N PHE A 74 18.63 -27.13 6.11
CA PHE A 74 19.59 -26.17 5.57
C PHE A 74 20.82 -26.87 4.97
N ALA A 75 21.31 -27.93 5.60
CA ALA A 75 22.44 -28.69 5.09
C ALA A 75 22.10 -29.41 3.76
N ILE A 76 20.90 -29.99 3.66
CA ILE A 76 20.41 -30.62 2.42
C ILE A 76 20.21 -29.57 1.34
N THR A 77 19.53 -28.46 1.63
CA THR A 77 19.30 -27.37 0.67
C THR A 77 20.62 -26.77 0.17
N LYS A 78 21.62 -26.61 1.05
CA LYS A 78 22.96 -26.14 0.72
C LYS A 78 23.67 -27.08 -0.27
N GLU A 79 23.63 -28.40 -0.02
CA GLU A 79 24.25 -29.38 -0.91
C GLU A 79 23.47 -29.49 -2.25
N ALA A 80 22.14 -29.49 -2.21
CA ALA A 80 21.31 -29.47 -3.41
C ALA A 80 21.60 -28.25 -4.28
N SER A 81 21.70 -27.05 -3.68
CA SER A 81 22.06 -25.82 -4.39
C SER A 81 23.44 -25.90 -5.03
N LYS A 82 24.43 -26.49 -4.34
CA LYS A 82 25.76 -26.71 -4.88
C LYS A 82 25.73 -27.63 -6.11
N ARG A 83 24.90 -28.69 -6.08
CA ARG A 83 24.77 -29.66 -7.19
C ARG A 83 24.02 -29.09 -8.39
N ILE A 84 22.86 -28.51 -8.14
CA ILE A 84 21.91 -28.09 -9.18
C ILE A 84 22.24 -26.72 -9.75
N LEU A 85 22.39 -25.71 -8.85
CA LEU A 85 22.66 -24.34 -9.26
C LEU A 85 24.15 -24.00 -9.41
N LYS A 86 25.06 -24.93 -9.01
CA LYS A 86 26.49 -24.69 -8.90
C LYS A 86 26.86 -23.55 -7.94
N MET A 87 25.96 -23.25 -7.00
CA MET A 87 26.11 -22.20 -6.00
C MET A 87 26.05 -22.80 -4.60
N ARG A 88 27.16 -22.71 -3.87
CA ARG A 88 27.22 -23.15 -2.47
C ARG A 88 26.96 -21.98 -1.54
N HIS A 89 26.02 -22.10 -0.61
CA HIS A 89 25.72 -21.06 0.37
C HIS A 89 26.93 -20.79 1.29
N PHE A 90 27.20 -19.50 1.50
CA PHE A 90 28.19 -19.05 2.48
C PHE A 90 27.60 -19.03 3.90
N ASP A 91 28.47 -19.02 4.90
CA ASP A 91 28.05 -18.98 6.31
C ASP A 91 27.15 -17.77 6.63
N VAL A 92 27.45 -16.61 6.05
CA VAL A 92 26.63 -15.40 6.20
C VAL A 92 25.25 -15.56 5.57
N GLN A 93 25.13 -16.32 4.50
CA GLN A 93 23.86 -16.63 3.83
C GLN A 93 23.04 -17.61 4.65
N LEU A 94 23.65 -18.60 5.34
CA LEU A 94 22.96 -19.45 6.30
C LEU A 94 22.38 -18.63 7.46
N ILE A 95 23.11 -17.61 7.94
CA ILE A 95 22.58 -16.67 8.95
C ILE A 95 21.37 -15.93 8.38
N GLY A 96 21.45 -15.44 7.13
CA GLY A 96 20.32 -14.77 6.46
C GLY A 96 19.06 -15.64 6.40
N GLY A 97 19.19 -16.90 5.97
CA GLY A 97 18.08 -17.85 5.95
C GLY A 97 17.46 -18.10 7.32
N MET A 98 18.28 -18.19 8.39
CA MET A 98 17.77 -18.33 9.75
C MET A 98 17.03 -17.06 10.24
N VAL A 99 17.51 -15.87 9.88
CA VAL A 99 16.85 -14.60 10.21
C VAL A 99 15.49 -14.52 9.53
N LEU A 100 15.39 -14.92 8.25
CA LEU A 100 14.12 -15.00 7.54
C LEU A 100 13.17 -16.02 8.17
N ASN A 101 13.68 -17.19 8.54
CA ASN A 101 12.86 -18.20 9.22
C ASN A 101 12.32 -17.71 10.57
N ASP A 102 13.06 -16.87 11.28
CA ASP A 102 12.64 -16.30 12.55
C ASP A 102 11.63 -15.13 12.39
N GLY A 103 11.10 -14.87 11.19
CA GLY A 103 10.15 -13.80 10.93
C GLY A 103 10.76 -12.41 11.13
N LYS A 104 11.99 -12.19 10.63
CA LYS A 104 12.75 -10.95 10.77
C LYS A 104 13.23 -10.44 9.43
N ILE A 105 13.75 -9.21 9.42
CA ILE A 105 14.37 -8.62 8.23
C ILE A 105 15.86 -8.95 8.23
N ALA A 106 16.30 -9.67 7.19
CA ALA A 106 17.70 -9.92 6.91
C ALA A 106 18.29 -8.73 6.12
N GLU A 107 18.98 -7.81 6.80
CA GLU A 107 19.72 -6.76 6.12
C GLU A 107 21.05 -7.31 5.62
N MET A 108 21.11 -7.63 4.33
CA MET A 108 22.30 -8.09 3.62
C MET A 108 22.65 -7.12 2.51
N LYS A 109 23.91 -6.70 2.44
CA LYS A 109 24.35 -5.73 1.43
C LYS A 109 24.05 -6.24 0.02
N THR A 110 23.79 -5.33 -0.89
CA THR A 110 23.51 -5.66 -2.30
C THR A 110 24.68 -6.46 -2.88
N GLY A 111 24.39 -7.54 -3.61
CA GLY A 111 25.39 -8.45 -4.16
C GLY A 111 25.78 -9.61 -3.24
N GLU A 112 25.21 -9.73 -2.03
CA GLU A 112 25.46 -10.87 -1.11
C GLU A 112 24.58 -12.10 -1.43
N GLY A 113 23.82 -12.11 -2.53
CA GLY A 113 23.03 -13.26 -2.99
C GLY A 113 21.74 -13.49 -2.18
N LYS A 114 20.97 -12.44 -1.92
CA LYS A 114 19.70 -12.51 -1.18
C LYS A 114 18.72 -13.52 -1.78
N THR A 115 18.57 -13.58 -3.10
CA THR A 115 17.69 -14.54 -3.80
C THR A 115 18.01 -15.98 -3.42
N LEU A 116 19.31 -16.32 -3.36
CA LEU A 116 19.76 -17.64 -2.94
C LEU A 116 19.51 -17.87 -1.44
N VAL A 117 19.65 -16.85 -0.60
CA VAL A 117 19.39 -16.92 0.85
C VAL A 117 17.93 -17.29 1.13
N ALA A 118 16.99 -16.70 0.37
CA ALA A 118 15.57 -16.97 0.52
C ALA A 118 15.24 -18.45 0.38
N THR A 119 15.95 -19.20 -0.50
CA THR A 119 15.69 -20.61 -0.75
C THR A 119 15.77 -21.47 0.51
N LEU A 120 16.65 -21.13 1.46
CA LEU A 120 16.80 -21.83 2.73
C LEU A 120 15.53 -21.75 3.61
N ALA A 121 15.02 -20.54 3.78
CA ALA A 121 13.82 -20.31 4.58
C ALA A 121 12.54 -20.80 3.87
N VAL A 122 12.47 -20.63 2.55
CA VAL A 122 11.36 -21.14 1.71
C VAL A 122 11.29 -22.65 1.80
N ALA A 123 12.38 -23.36 1.51
CA ALA A 123 12.42 -24.82 1.55
C ALA A 123 12.04 -25.39 2.94
N LEU A 124 12.50 -24.72 4.01
CA LEU A 124 12.17 -25.13 5.38
C LEU A 124 10.67 -24.93 5.69
N ASN A 125 10.10 -23.76 5.38
CA ASN A 125 8.71 -23.47 5.75
C ASN A 125 7.70 -24.21 4.87
N ALA A 126 8.02 -24.50 3.61
CA ALA A 126 7.22 -25.33 2.72
C ALA A 126 7.09 -26.81 3.19
N LEU A 127 7.92 -27.28 4.16
CA LEU A 127 7.77 -28.59 4.79
C LEU A 127 6.39 -28.79 5.43
N LYS A 128 5.73 -27.71 5.86
CA LYS A 128 4.38 -27.75 6.46
C LYS A 128 3.30 -28.21 5.46
N GLY A 129 3.52 -27.99 4.16
CA GLY A 129 2.52 -28.24 3.12
C GLY A 129 1.55 -27.09 2.91
N GLU A 130 1.87 -25.92 3.43
CA GLU A 130 1.20 -24.64 3.14
C GLU A 130 2.05 -23.85 2.17
N SER A 131 1.42 -23.13 1.22
CA SER A 131 2.13 -22.34 0.22
C SER A 131 2.97 -21.22 0.86
N VAL A 132 4.21 -21.07 0.38
CA VAL A 132 5.12 -20.00 0.78
C VAL A 132 5.15 -18.94 -0.30
N TYR A 133 4.89 -17.68 0.06
CA TYR A 133 4.89 -16.55 -0.87
C TYR A 133 6.23 -15.85 -0.86
N VAL A 134 6.80 -15.63 -2.05
CA VAL A 134 8.01 -14.84 -2.26
C VAL A 134 7.63 -13.60 -3.06
N VAL A 135 7.62 -12.47 -2.36
CA VAL A 135 7.10 -11.20 -2.90
C VAL A 135 8.25 -10.35 -3.44
N THR A 136 8.11 -9.85 -4.65
CA THR A 136 9.07 -8.96 -5.31
C THR A 136 8.42 -7.65 -5.77
N VAL A 137 9.23 -6.68 -6.20
CA VAL A 137 8.74 -5.34 -6.58
C VAL A 137 8.22 -5.23 -8.02
N ASN A 138 8.50 -6.20 -8.88
CA ASN A 138 8.03 -6.17 -10.28
C ASN A 138 8.01 -7.56 -10.93
N ASP A 139 7.28 -7.67 -12.03
CA ASP A 139 7.09 -8.91 -12.79
C ASP A 139 8.40 -9.52 -13.32
N TYR A 140 9.34 -8.67 -13.74
CA TYR A 140 10.63 -9.14 -14.22
C TYR A 140 11.40 -9.89 -13.14
N LEU A 141 11.48 -9.36 -11.93
CA LEU A 141 12.16 -10.01 -10.81
C LEU A 141 11.40 -11.26 -10.36
N ALA A 142 10.07 -11.21 -10.28
CA ALA A 142 9.26 -12.36 -9.95
C ALA A 142 9.55 -13.54 -10.90
N HIS A 143 9.53 -13.29 -12.21
CA HIS A 143 9.77 -14.30 -13.22
C HIS A 143 11.23 -14.79 -13.24
N ARG A 144 12.21 -13.88 -13.14
CA ARG A 144 13.64 -14.23 -13.13
C ARG A 144 13.98 -15.10 -11.93
N ASP A 145 13.60 -14.65 -10.71
CA ASP A 145 14.00 -15.30 -9.47
C ASP A 145 13.31 -16.65 -9.30
N SER A 146 12.03 -16.73 -9.67
CA SER A 146 11.31 -17.99 -9.78
C SER A 146 12.05 -18.98 -10.68
N LYS A 147 12.30 -18.57 -11.94
CA LYS A 147 12.93 -19.44 -12.95
C LYS A 147 14.37 -19.85 -12.59
N GLU A 148 15.14 -18.96 -11.96
CA GLU A 148 16.50 -19.28 -11.52
C GLU A 148 16.53 -20.26 -10.34
N MET A 149 15.56 -20.19 -9.41
CA MET A 149 15.51 -21.04 -8.21
C MET A 149 14.65 -22.30 -8.37
N GLU A 150 13.77 -22.35 -9.35
CA GLU A 150 12.88 -23.47 -9.64
C GLU A 150 13.61 -24.83 -9.73
N PRO A 151 14.77 -24.96 -10.42
CA PRO A 151 15.47 -26.24 -10.49
C PRO A 151 15.86 -26.79 -9.11
N LEU A 152 16.22 -25.94 -8.17
CA LEU A 152 16.53 -26.32 -6.79
C LEU A 152 15.26 -26.79 -6.04
N TYR A 153 14.16 -26.08 -6.18
CA TYR A 153 12.90 -26.43 -5.53
C TYR A 153 12.35 -27.75 -6.09
N HIS A 154 12.38 -27.94 -7.40
CA HIS A 154 11.98 -29.20 -8.04
C HIS A 154 12.85 -30.36 -7.57
N PHE A 155 14.16 -30.16 -7.41
CA PHE A 155 15.04 -31.18 -6.85
C PHE A 155 14.62 -31.59 -5.42
N LEU A 156 14.16 -30.64 -4.61
CA LEU A 156 13.64 -30.85 -3.26
C LEU A 156 12.17 -31.35 -3.24
N GLY A 157 11.57 -31.58 -4.42
CA GLY A 157 10.22 -32.09 -4.58
C GLY A 157 9.14 -31.06 -4.24
N TYR A 158 9.36 -29.78 -4.59
CA TYR A 158 8.40 -28.69 -4.51
C TYR A 158 7.98 -28.20 -5.89
N SER A 159 6.72 -27.82 -5.99
CA SER A 159 6.15 -27.14 -7.15
C SER A 159 6.29 -25.62 -6.99
N VAL A 160 6.52 -24.91 -8.11
CA VAL A 160 6.69 -23.45 -8.14
C VAL A 160 5.70 -22.84 -9.10
N GLY A 161 5.10 -21.71 -8.73
CA GLY A 161 4.26 -20.91 -9.56
C GLY A 161 4.70 -19.44 -9.52
N THR A 162 4.34 -18.68 -10.57
CA THR A 162 4.69 -17.25 -10.64
C THR A 162 3.46 -16.46 -11.08
N ILE A 163 3.03 -15.53 -10.22
CA ILE A 163 1.91 -14.63 -10.48
C ILE A 163 2.42 -13.26 -10.90
N THR A 164 1.96 -12.78 -12.05
CA THR A 164 2.33 -11.49 -12.64
C THR A 164 1.10 -10.85 -13.27
N ALA A 165 1.18 -9.56 -13.61
CA ALA A 165 0.09 -8.82 -14.25
C ALA A 165 -0.35 -9.39 -15.62
N SER A 166 0.49 -10.22 -16.24
CA SER A 166 0.16 -10.90 -17.51
C SER A 166 -0.80 -12.08 -17.36
N VAL A 167 -0.87 -12.69 -16.16
CA VAL A 167 -1.79 -13.80 -15.87
C VAL A 167 -3.17 -13.22 -15.61
N ARG A 168 -4.10 -13.39 -16.54
CA ARG A 168 -5.45 -12.81 -16.46
C ARG A 168 -6.55 -13.84 -16.23
N ASP A 169 -6.24 -15.08 -16.52
CA ASP A 169 -7.18 -16.20 -16.38
C ASP A 169 -7.25 -16.66 -14.92
N ASP A 170 -8.46 -16.78 -14.39
CA ASP A 170 -8.70 -17.15 -12.99
C ASP A 170 -8.32 -18.62 -12.73
N ASP A 171 -8.54 -19.53 -13.67
CA ASP A 171 -8.15 -20.94 -13.54
C ASP A 171 -6.62 -21.07 -13.52
N GLU A 172 -5.91 -20.30 -14.35
CA GLU A 172 -4.44 -20.25 -14.33
C GLU A 172 -3.94 -19.69 -12.99
N ARG A 173 -4.58 -18.65 -12.44
CA ARG A 173 -4.26 -18.12 -11.11
C ARG A 173 -4.47 -19.16 -10.03
N LEU A 174 -5.60 -19.86 -10.06
CA LEU A 174 -5.92 -20.92 -9.10
C LEU A 174 -4.87 -22.05 -9.15
N GLU A 175 -4.44 -22.45 -10.34
CA GLU A 175 -3.35 -23.41 -10.50
C GLU A 175 -2.03 -22.90 -9.89
N ILE A 176 -1.65 -21.65 -10.15
CA ILE A 176 -0.44 -21.05 -9.63
C ILE A 176 -0.45 -21.02 -8.09
N TYR A 177 -1.55 -20.56 -7.48
CA TYR A 177 -1.67 -20.52 -6.02
C TYR A 177 -1.77 -21.90 -5.35
N SER A 178 -2.06 -22.96 -6.10
CA SER A 178 -2.04 -24.33 -5.61
C SER A 178 -0.62 -24.90 -5.43
N LYS A 179 0.41 -24.22 -5.96
CA LYS A 179 1.82 -24.66 -5.85
C LYS A 179 2.35 -24.45 -4.42
N ASP A 180 3.39 -25.22 -4.07
CA ASP A 180 4.05 -25.12 -2.76
C ASP A 180 4.75 -23.77 -2.55
N ILE A 181 5.25 -23.17 -3.62
CA ILE A 181 5.99 -21.91 -3.60
C ILE A 181 5.42 -20.99 -4.68
N VAL A 182 4.99 -19.79 -4.29
CA VAL A 182 4.40 -18.82 -5.19
C VAL A 182 5.24 -17.53 -5.19
N TYR A 183 5.85 -17.25 -6.34
CA TYR A 183 6.50 -15.96 -6.59
C TYR A 183 5.50 -14.97 -7.19
N GLY A 184 5.61 -13.71 -6.84
CA GLY A 184 4.74 -12.68 -7.42
C GLY A 184 5.10 -11.29 -6.99
N THR A 185 4.41 -10.29 -7.55
CA THR A 185 4.55 -8.91 -7.13
C THR A 185 3.63 -8.58 -5.96
N ASN A 186 4.04 -7.61 -5.15
CA ASN A 186 3.24 -7.08 -4.06
C ASN A 186 1.84 -6.64 -4.53
N ASN A 187 1.75 -6.00 -5.69
CA ASN A 187 0.50 -5.53 -6.26
C ASN A 187 -0.44 -6.69 -6.61
N GLU A 188 0.05 -7.71 -7.34
CA GLU A 188 -0.78 -8.85 -7.74
C GLU A 188 -1.29 -9.63 -6.53
N PHE A 189 -0.44 -9.88 -5.54
CA PHE A 189 -0.89 -10.53 -4.30
C PHE A 189 -1.97 -9.75 -3.58
N GLY A 190 -1.84 -8.43 -3.49
CA GLY A 190 -2.84 -7.59 -2.83
C GLY A 190 -4.13 -7.47 -3.64
N PHE A 191 -4.05 -7.35 -4.97
CA PHE A 191 -5.23 -7.33 -5.83
C PHE A 191 -5.95 -8.69 -5.86
N ASP A 192 -5.21 -9.80 -5.83
CA ASP A 192 -5.83 -11.13 -5.76
C ASP A 192 -6.60 -11.32 -4.44
N TYR A 193 -6.06 -10.81 -3.32
CA TYR A 193 -6.81 -10.78 -2.07
C TYR A 193 -8.11 -9.98 -2.18
N LEU A 194 -8.08 -8.82 -2.82
CA LEU A 194 -9.29 -8.02 -3.01
C LEU A 194 -10.28 -8.72 -3.95
N ARG A 195 -9.80 -9.30 -5.06
CA ARG A 195 -10.63 -10.10 -5.99
C ARG A 195 -11.29 -11.28 -5.30
N ASP A 196 -10.55 -12.02 -4.46
CA ASP A 196 -11.09 -13.14 -3.69
C ASP A 196 -12.25 -12.73 -2.78
N ASN A 197 -12.21 -11.51 -2.24
CA ASN A 197 -13.30 -11.00 -1.40
C ASN A 197 -14.46 -10.37 -2.21
N MET A 198 -14.41 -10.47 -3.53
CA MET A 198 -15.50 -10.10 -4.44
C MET A 198 -16.11 -11.32 -5.15
N LYS A 199 -15.49 -12.53 -5.04
CA LYS A 199 -15.96 -13.78 -5.65
C LYS A 199 -17.24 -14.30 -5.00
N TYR A 200 -18.11 -14.96 -5.79
CA TYR A 200 -19.38 -15.53 -5.34
C TYR A 200 -19.31 -17.03 -5.00
N SER A 201 -18.11 -17.64 -5.09
CA SER A 201 -17.84 -19.01 -4.69
C SER A 201 -16.51 -19.14 -3.95
N LEU A 202 -16.47 -19.95 -2.89
CA LEU A 202 -15.23 -20.28 -2.18
C LEU A 202 -14.21 -21.04 -3.06
N GLU A 203 -14.71 -21.81 -4.03
CA GLU A 203 -13.88 -22.59 -4.95
C GLU A 203 -13.07 -21.71 -5.89
N HIS A 204 -13.64 -20.54 -6.26
CA HIS A 204 -12.98 -19.56 -7.13
C HIS A 204 -11.97 -18.67 -6.40
N LYS A 205 -11.89 -18.73 -5.07
CA LYS A 205 -10.87 -18.00 -4.31
C LYS A 205 -9.49 -18.62 -4.54
N VAL A 206 -8.55 -17.79 -4.93
CA VAL A 206 -7.19 -18.24 -5.27
C VAL A 206 -6.26 -18.32 -4.06
N GLN A 207 -6.34 -17.37 -3.12
CA GLN A 207 -5.51 -17.33 -1.91
C GLN A 207 -6.15 -18.13 -0.77
N LYS A 208 -5.67 -19.34 -0.55
CA LYS A 208 -6.23 -20.24 0.48
C LYS A 208 -5.68 -20.02 1.89
N SER A 209 -4.44 -19.54 2.01
CA SER A 209 -3.79 -19.31 3.30
C SER A 209 -2.75 -18.19 3.23
N HIS A 210 -2.55 -17.52 4.36
CA HIS A 210 -1.51 -16.50 4.56
C HIS A 210 -0.52 -17.04 5.62
N ALA A 211 0.14 -18.18 5.33
CA ALA A 211 1.02 -18.86 6.28
C ALA A 211 2.36 -18.17 6.43
N PHE A 212 3.12 -18.01 5.33
CA PHE A 212 4.43 -17.39 5.35
C PHE A 212 4.71 -16.58 4.09
N ALA A 213 5.17 -15.33 4.25
CA ALA A 213 5.67 -14.51 3.17
C ALA A 213 7.09 -14.03 3.42
N ILE A 214 7.91 -14.07 2.37
CA ILE A 214 9.23 -13.42 2.33
C ILE A 214 9.15 -12.27 1.33
N VAL A 215 9.38 -11.05 1.81
CA VAL A 215 9.35 -9.83 0.99
C VAL A 215 10.77 -9.47 0.60
N ASP A 216 11.13 -9.61 -0.70
CA ASP A 216 12.40 -9.12 -1.22
C ASP A 216 12.32 -7.62 -1.46
N GLU A 217 13.42 -6.93 -1.23
CA GLU A 217 13.48 -5.47 -1.23
C GLU A 217 12.37 -4.86 -0.34
N VAL A 218 12.27 -5.40 0.88
CA VAL A 218 11.21 -5.10 1.86
C VAL A 218 11.05 -3.62 2.17
N ASP A 219 12.10 -2.84 2.05
CA ASP A 219 12.10 -1.39 2.22
C ASP A 219 11.39 -0.64 1.08
N SER A 220 11.40 -1.16 -0.16
CA SER A 220 10.55 -0.61 -1.20
C SER A 220 9.08 -0.91 -0.98
N ILE A 221 8.76 -2.17 -0.74
CA ILE A 221 7.37 -2.62 -0.67
C ILE A 221 6.68 -2.07 0.58
N LEU A 222 7.30 -2.22 1.75
CA LEU A 222 6.68 -1.88 3.03
C LEU A 222 6.87 -0.43 3.48
N ILE A 223 7.74 0.35 2.81
CA ILE A 223 7.98 1.76 3.15
C ILE A 223 7.63 2.67 1.98
N ASP A 224 8.26 2.49 0.79
CA ASP A 224 8.08 3.43 -0.32
C ASP A 224 6.70 3.30 -0.96
N GLU A 225 6.30 2.08 -1.31
CA GLU A 225 5.02 1.78 -1.96
C GLU A 225 3.85 1.74 -0.96
N ALA A 226 4.13 1.63 0.34
CA ALA A 226 3.12 1.58 1.39
C ALA A 226 2.56 2.97 1.79
N ARG A 227 2.58 3.95 0.88
CA ARG A 227 2.03 5.30 1.07
C ARG A 227 0.56 5.38 0.68
N THR A 228 0.11 4.53 -0.23
CA THR A 228 -1.25 4.51 -0.77
C THR A 228 -1.83 3.11 -0.70
N PRO A 229 -3.14 2.96 -0.54
CA PRO A 229 -3.80 1.66 -0.59
C PRO A 229 -3.86 1.11 -2.01
N LEU A 230 -4.05 -0.19 -2.12
CA LEU A 230 -4.52 -0.85 -3.33
C LEU A 230 -6.02 -0.66 -3.41
N ILE A 231 -6.53 -0.24 -4.55
CA ILE A 231 -7.95 0.06 -4.76
C ILE A 231 -8.42 -0.65 -6.03
N ILE A 232 -9.52 -1.38 -5.91
CA ILE A 232 -10.33 -1.84 -7.05
C ILE A 232 -11.53 -0.90 -7.13
N SER A 233 -11.70 -0.24 -8.27
CA SER A 233 -12.84 0.64 -8.51
C SER A 233 -13.59 0.23 -9.77
N GLY A 234 -14.90 0.41 -9.74
CA GLY A 234 -15.78 0.14 -10.86
C GLY A 234 -16.69 1.33 -11.18
N PRO A 235 -17.32 1.36 -12.35
CA PRO A 235 -18.27 2.38 -12.73
C PRO A 235 -19.50 2.37 -11.83
N VAL A 236 -20.03 3.55 -11.52
CA VAL A 236 -21.28 3.69 -10.78
C VAL A 236 -22.20 4.64 -11.52
N ASP A 237 -23.41 4.20 -11.71
CA ASP A 237 -24.48 4.99 -12.31
C ASP A 237 -25.05 6.00 -11.28
N ARG A 238 -24.23 6.98 -10.89
CA ARG A 238 -24.67 8.09 -10.03
C ARG A 238 -25.03 9.30 -10.88
N ARG A 239 -26.05 10.03 -10.45
CA ARG A 239 -26.68 11.16 -11.16
C ARG A 239 -25.65 12.20 -11.60
N MET A 240 -25.22 12.14 -12.86
CA MET A 240 -24.33 13.10 -13.51
C MET A 240 -24.90 14.54 -13.51
N GLU A 241 -26.21 14.68 -13.30
CA GLU A 241 -26.93 15.96 -13.19
C GLU A 241 -26.35 16.88 -12.10
N ASN A 242 -25.83 16.30 -11.01
CA ASN A 242 -25.28 17.08 -9.90
C ASN A 242 -24.01 17.85 -10.25
N TYR A 243 -23.13 17.31 -11.13
CA TYR A 243 -21.91 18.01 -11.55
C TYR A 243 -22.22 19.22 -12.42
N ASN A 244 -23.16 19.10 -13.35
CA ASN A 244 -23.60 20.23 -14.16
C ASN A 244 -24.23 21.33 -13.29
N LYS A 245 -25.08 20.95 -12.32
CA LYS A 245 -25.69 21.89 -11.39
C LYS A 245 -24.65 22.55 -10.47
N ALA A 246 -23.67 21.81 -10.00
CA ALA A 246 -22.58 22.34 -9.19
C ALA A 246 -21.70 23.32 -9.99
N ASP A 247 -21.44 23.04 -11.26
CA ASP A 247 -20.71 23.94 -12.15
C ASP A 247 -21.48 25.25 -12.39
N GLU A 248 -22.80 25.18 -12.64
CA GLU A 248 -23.66 26.36 -12.76
C GLU A 248 -23.64 27.21 -11.48
N VAL A 249 -23.72 26.59 -10.31
CA VAL A 249 -23.63 27.26 -9.01
C VAL A 249 -22.25 27.89 -8.84
N ALA A 250 -21.16 27.16 -9.11
CA ALA A 250 -19.79 27.66 -9.01
C ALA A 250 -19.55 28.87 -9.92
N LYS A 251 -20.02 28.84 -11.18
CA LYS A 251 -19.93 29.95 -12.14
C LYS A 251 -20.72 31.18 -11.70
N SER A 252 -21.76 31.02 -10.88
CA SER A 252 -22.55 32.12 -10.36
C SER A 252 -21.94 32.80 -9.12
N MET A 253 -20.94 32.19 -8.50
CA MET A 253 -20.27 32.67 -7.29
C MET A 253 -19.17 33.69 -7.63
N GLN A 254 -18.93 34.63 -6.73
CA GLN A 254 -17.97 35.73 -6.92
C GLN A 254 -16.80 35.58 -5.96
N VAL A 255 -15.59 35.75 -6.49
CA VAL A 255 -14.33 35.75 -5.71
C VAL A 255 -14.37 36.91 -4.70
N GLU A 256 -13.78 36.74 -3.54
CA GLU A 256 -13.71 37.69 -2.40
C GLU A 256 -15.04 37.87 -1.63
N THR A 257 -16.19 37.64 -2.25
CA THR A 257 -17.51 37.77 -1.61
C THR A 257 -18.03 36.40 -1.16
N ASP A 258 -18.16 35.48 -2.12
CA ASP A 258 -18.75 34.15 -1.87
C ASP A 258 -17.69 33.12 -1.48
N PHE A 259 -16.43 33.29 -1.92
CA PHE A 259 -15.31 32.43 -1.56
C PHE A 259 -13.97 33.18 -1.73
N THR A 260 -12.93 32.65 -1.05
CA THR A 260 -11.55 33.12 -1.17
C THR A 260 -10.63 32.04 -1.73
N ILE A 261 -9.64 32.47 -2.53
CA ILE A 261 -8.67 31.56 -3.16
C ILE A 261 -7.35 31.64 -2.40
N ASP A 262 -6.90 30.52 -1.87
CA ASP A 262 -5.53 30.37 -1.36
C ASP A 262 -4.65 29.74 -2.44
N GLU A 263 -4.03 30.58 -3.27
CA GLU A 263 -3.14 30.13 -4.36
C GLU A 263 -1.94 29.32 -3.86
N LYS A 264 -1.50 29.53 -2.60
CA LYS A 264 -0.36 28.80 -2.03
C LYS A 264 -0.68 27.37 -1.71
N ASN A 265 -1.91 27.12 -1.27
CA ASN A 265 -2.37 25.82 -0.85
C ASN A 265 -3.30 25.17 -1.88
N ARG A 266 -3.49 25.83 -3.06
CA ARG A 266 -4.47 25.44 -4.09
C ARG A 266 -5.83 25.07 -3.48
N ALA A 267 -6.28 25.84 -2.49
CA ALA A 267 -7.51 25.61 -1.77
C ALA A 267 -8.49 26.78 -1.97
N ILE A 268 -9.78 26.45 -1.98
CA ILE A 268 -10.86 27.42 -2.00
C ILE A 268 -11.60 27.34 -0.67
N LEU A 269 -11.84 28.49 -0.06
CA LEU A 269 -12.57 28.61 1.19
C LEU A 269 -13.87 29.37 0.94
N ILE A 270 -15.00 28.70 1.07
CA ILE A 270 -16.32 29.30 0.87
C ILE A 270 -16.65 30.12 2.11
N THR A 271 -17.18 31.34 1.93
CA THR A 271 -17.60 32.24 2.98
C THR A 271 -19.00 31.88 3.49
N GLU A 272 -19.44 32.43 4.64
CA GLU A 272 -20.81 32.25 5.12
C GLU A 272 -21.86 32.79 4.12
N GLU A 273 -21.55 33.84 3.38
CA GLU A 273 -22.42 34.41 2.33
C GLU A 273 -22.49 33.44 1.14
N GLY A 274 -21.35 32.88 0.75
CA GLY A 274 -21.28 31.87 -0.30
C GLY A 274 -22.03 30.59 0.01
N ILE A 275 -21.98 30.13 1.26
CA ILE A 275 -22.75 28.96 1.73
C ILE A 275 -24.24 29.22 1.56
N LYS A 276 -24.76 30.35 2.07
CA LYS A 276 -26.18 30.70 1.95
C LYS A 276 -26.64 30.82 0.50
N LYS A 277 -25.78 31.36 -0.36
CA LYS A 277 -26.07 31.49 -1.80
C LYS A 277 -26.11 30.12 -2.46
N ALA A 278 -25.18 29.22 -2.14
CA ALA A 278 -25.16 27.85 -2.64
C ALA A 278 -26.38 27.05 -2.17
N GLU A 279 -26.76 27.15 -0.89
CA GLU A 279 -27.97 26.54 -0.32
C GLU A 279 -29.23 26.95 -1.07
N ASN A 280 -29.39 28.23 -1.34
CA ASN A 280 -30.51 28.75 -2.12
C ASN A 280 -30.55 28.22 -3.55
N LEU A 281 -29.40 28.15 -4.23
CA LEU A 281 -29.30 27.69 -5.62
C LEU A 281 -29.50 26.17 -5.75
N PHE A 282 -29.01 25.41 -4.77
CA PHE A 282 -29.28 23.97 -4.72
C PHE A 282 -30.70 23.65 -4.24
N GLY A 283 -31.35 24.57 -3.50
CA GLY A 283 -32.65 24.37 -2.92
C GLY A 283 -32.64 23.49 -1.66
N VAL A 284 -31.57 23.60 -0.86
CA VAL A 284 -31.40 22.86 0.38
C VAL A 284 -31.30 23.81 1.57
N ASP A 285 -31.76 23.37 2.74
CA ASP A 285 -31.74 24.19 3.96
C ASP A 285 -30.36 24.31 4.61
N ASN A 286 -29.51 23.29 4.44
CA ASN A 286 -28.14 23.27 4.98
C ASN A 286 -27.25 22.37 4.11
N LEU A 287 -26.23 22.96 3.50
CA LEU A 287 -25.31 22.28 2.59
C LEU A 287 -24.42 21.24 3.30
N TYR A 288 -24.16 21.43 4.61
CA TYR A 288 -23.27 20.57 5.39
C TYR A 288 -23.98 19.48 6.20
N LYS A 289 -25.28 19.25 5.98
CA LYS A 289 -25.93 18.06 6.49
C LYS A 289 -25.38 16.81 5.78
N ILE A 290 -25.35 15.68 6.48
CA ILE A 290 -24.90 14.39 5.94
C ILE A 290 -25.62 14.04 4.62
N GLU A 291 -26.91 14.31 4.54
CA GLU A 291 -27.75 14.10 3.35
C GLU A 291 -27.29 14.93 2.14
N ASN A 292 -26.64 16.07 2.35
CA ASN A 292 -26.18 17.01 1.33
C ASN A 292 -24.65 16.97 1.12
N ALA A 293 -23.95 16.06 1.78
CA ALA A 293 -22.48 15.96 1.71
C ALA A 293 -21.96 15.83 0.26
N ALA A 294 -22.70 15.07 -0.58
CA ALA A 294 -22.38 14.94 -1.99
C ALA A 294 -22.46 16.28 -2.76
N LEU A 295 -23.50 17.10 -2.48
CA LEU A 295 -23.64 18.42 -3.12
C LEU A 295 -22.56 19.38 -2.68
N SER A 296 -22.19 19.36 -1.39
CA SER A 296 -21.09 20.15 -0.85
C SER A 296 -19.77 19.78 -1.50
N HIS A 297 -19.51 18.48 -1.65
CA HIS A 297 -18.32 17.97 -2.32
C HIS A 297 -18.27 18.36 -3.80
N HIS A 298 -19.36 18.17 -4.55
CA HIS A 298 -19.42 18.55 -5.97
C HIS A 298 -19.21 20.06 -6.16
N LEU A 299 -19.74 20.89 -5.24
CA LEU A 299 -19.50 22.35 -5.30
C LEU A 299 -18.03 22.69 -5.07
N ASP A 300 -17.37 22.04 -4.11
CA ASP A 300 -15.95 22.26 -3.84
C ASP A 300 -15.11 21.89 -5.08
N GLN A 301 -15.39 20.73 -5.69
CA GLN A 301 -14.69 20.32 -6.92
C GLN A 301 -15.01 21.24 -8.11
N ALA A 302 -16.25 21.70 -8.26
CA ALA A 302 -16.62 22.65 -9.32
C ALA A 302 -15.92 24.00 -9.16
N LEU A 303 -15.79 24.51 -7.93
CA LEU A 303 -15.04 25.72 -7.65
C LEU A 303 -13.54 25.53 -7.96
N LYS A 304 -12.93 24.42 -7.53
CA LYS A 304 -11.54 24.09 -7.89
C LYS A 304 -11.35 24.01 -9.40
N ALA A 305 -12.22 23.31 -10.11
CA ALA A 305 -12.17 23.16 -11.56
C ALA A 305 -12.23 24.51 -12.28
N ASN A 306 -13.08 25.42 -11.82
CA ASN A 306 -13.26 26.73 -12.48
C ASN A 306 -12.17 27.74 -12.16
N TYR A 307 -11.61 27.73 -10.95
CA TYR A 307 -10.75 28.80 -10.46
C TYR A 307 -9.29 28.42 -10.22
N LEU A 308 -8.96 27.12 -10.13
CA LEU A 308 -7.59 26.64 -9.86
C LEU A 308 -6.97 25.82 -11.01
N PHE A 309 -7.79 25.30 -11.92
CA PHE A 309 -7.32 24.46 -13.03
C PHE A 309 -7.61 25.14 -14.38
N PHE A 310 -6.59 25.28 -15.19
CA PHE A 310 -6.64 26.05 -16.44
C PHE A 310 -6.33 25.16 -17.64
N ILE A 311 -7.11 25.35 -18.72
CA ILE A 311 -6.86 24.70 -20.01
C ILE A 311 -5.47 25.11 -20.54
N ASP A 312 -4.81 24.21 -21.27
CA ASP A 312 -3.46 24.33 -21.84
C ASP A 312 -2.33 24.40 -20.79
N LYS A 313 -2.65 24.38 -19.51
CA LYS A 313 -1.69 24.34 -18.42
C LYS A 313 -1.80 23.05 -17.61
N ASP A 314 -2.97 22.80 -17.03
CA ASP A 314 -3.21 21.66 -16.15
C ASP A 314 -3.90 20.51 -16.92
N TYR A 315 -4.63 20.82 -17.98
CA TYR A 315 -5.29 19.85 -18.86
C TYR A 315 -5.54 20.44 -20.26
N ILE A 316 -5.86 19.56 -21.22
CA ILE A 316 -6.36 19.93 -22.55
C ILE A 316 -7.67 19.17 -22.82
N VAL A 317 -8.44 19.67 -23.79
CA VAL A 317 -9.60 18.97 -24.31
C VAL A 317 -9.24 18.38 -25.68
N ALA A 318 -9.24 17.04 -25.78
CA ALA A 318 -8.96 16.31 -27.01
C ALA A 318 -9.98 15.19 -27.20
N ASN A 319 -10.49 15.00 -28.40
CA ASN A 319 -11.48 13.96 -28.74
C ASN A 319 -12.74 13.95 -27.86
N ASN A 320 -13.20 15.13 -27.42
CA ASN A 320 -14.33 15.30 -26.48
C ASN A 320 -14.06 14.72 -25.09
N GLU A 321 -12.79 14.66 -24.66
CA GLU A 321 -12.35 14.21 -23.35
C GLU A 321 -11.35 15.22 -22.76
N VAL A 322 -11.36 15.32 -21.43
CA VAL A 322 -10.34 16.06 -20.68
C VAL A 322 -9.11 15.15 -20.54
N VAL A 323 -7.95 15.62 -20.97
CA VAL A 323 -6.66 14.90 -20.86
C VAL A 323 -5.72 15.73 -20.00
N ILE A 324 -5.17 15.11 -18.96
CA ILE A 324 -4.28 15.77 -18.00
C ILE A 324 -2.95 16.14 -18.68
N VAL A 325 -2.45 17.35 -18.42
CA VAL A 325 -1.08 17.76 -18.70
C VAL A 325 -0.27 17.56 -17.42
N ASP A 326 0.73 16.70 -17.46
CA ASP A 326 1.62 16.46 -16.33
C ASP A 326 2.41 17.75 -16.00
N GLU A 327 2.28 18.25 -14.79
CA GLU A 327 2.85 19.53 -14.35
C GLU A 327 4.39 19.56 -14.43
N PHE A 328 5.05 18.39 -14.28
CA PHE A 328 6.51 18.29 -14.27
C PHE A 328 7.12 18.01 -15.63
N THR A 329 6.41 17.30 -16.49
CA THR A 329 6.92 16.89 -17.80
C THR A 329 6.30 17.66 -18.96
N GLY A 330 5.18 18.36 -18.74
CA GLY A 330 4.38 19.01 -19.78
C GLY A 330 3.79 18.04 -20.81
N ARG A 331 3.77 16.74 -20.51
CA ARG A 331 3.27 15.68 -21.40
C ARG A 331 1.81 15.37 -21.13
N LEU A 332 1.13 14.89 -22.16
CA LEU A 332 -0.24 14.41 -22.04
C LEU A 332 -0.25 13.07 -21.34
N SER A 333 -1.03 12.94 -20.29
CA SER A 333 -1.23 11.71 -19.54
C SER A 333 -2.55 11.08 -19.97
N GLU A 334 -2.53 10.37 -21.12
CA GLU A 334 -3.70 9.65 -21.62
C GLU A 334 -4.10 8.53 -20.66
N GLY A 335 -5.40 8.42 -20.38
CA GLY A 335 -5.94 7.39 -19.47
C GLY A 335 -5.85 7.73 -17.98
N ARG A 336 -5.13 8.78 -17.57
CA ARG A 336 -5.17 9.31 -16.20
C ARG A 336 -6.36 10.24 -16.01
N ARG A 337 -6.91 10.24 -14.80
CA ARG A 337 -8.00 11.13 -14.38
C ARG A 337 -7.65 11.78 -13.04
N PHE A 338 -8.11 13.01 -12.81
CA PHE A 338 -8.04 13.62 -11.49
C PHE A 338 -8.96 12.86 -10.53
N SER A 339 -8.54 12.73 -9.29
CA SER A 339 -9.27 12.06 -8.22
C SER A 339 -10.43 12.92 -7.66
N GLU A 340 -11.22 12.33 -6.80
CA GLU A 340 -12.25 13.00 -5.98
C GLU A 340 -13.32 13.77 -6.77
N GLY A 341 -13.67 13.34 -7.98
CA GLY A 341 -14.68 14.04 -8.79
C GLY A 341 -14.20 15.31 -9.50
N LEU A 342 -12.94 15.73 -9.32
CA LEU A 342 -12.38 16.90 -9.98
C LEU A 342 -12.36 16.74 -11.51
N HIS A 343 -12.07 15.54 -12.00
CA HIS A 343 -12.07 15.27 -13.44
C HIS A 343 -13.46 15.46 -14.05
N GLN A 344 -14.50 14.96 -13.39
CA GLN A 344 -15.91 15.15 -13.78
C GLN A 344 -16.33 16.63 -13.69
N ALA A 345 -15.83 17.35 -12.67
CA ALA A 345 -16.07 18.78 -12.57
C ALA A 345 -15.39 19.57 -13.72
N LEU A 346 -14.22 19.11 -14.19
CA LEU A 346 -13.57 19.67 -15.40
C LEU A 346 -14.33 19.30 -16.67
N GLU A 347 -14.83 18.07 -16.79
CA GLU A 347 -15.69 17.63 -17.89
C GLU A 347 -16.98 18.48 -17.94
N ALA A 348 -17.60 18.75 -16.79
CA ALA A 348 -18.77 19.67 -16.69
C ALA A 348 -18.42 21.10 -17.08
N LYS A 349 -17.30 21.63 -16.58
CA LYS A 349 -16.80 22.99 -16.91
C LYS A 349 -16.62 23.18 -18.41
N GLU A 350 -16.02 22.21 -19.09
CA GLU A 350 -15.72 22.28 -20.53
C GLU A 350 -16.89 21.81 -21.41
N GLY A 351 -17.98 21.32 -20.80
CA GLY A 351 -19.17 20.86 -21.52
C GLY A 351 -18.95 19.64 -22.40
N VAL A 352 -17.96 18.82 -22.04
CA VAL A 352 -17.71 17.52 -22.67
C VAL A 352 -18.56 16.44 -21.99
N SER A 353 -18.60 15.21 -22.56
CA SER A 353 -19.35 14.13 -21.93
C SER A 353 -18.72 13.76 -20.58
N ILE A 354 -19.49 13.91 -19.50
CA ILE A 354 -19.08 13.51 -18.17
C ILE A 354 -19.07 11.97 -18.14
N LYS A 355 -17.89 11.39 -17.88
CA LYS A 355 -17.77 9.95 -17.72
C LYS A 355 -18.20 9.54 -16.30
N GLU A 356 -18.68 8.32 -16.18
CA GLU A 356 -19.12 7.73 -14.93
C GLU A 356 -18.07 7.90 -13.81
N GLU A 357 -18.54 8.15 -12.60
CA GLU A 357 -17.69 8.20 -11.42
C GLU A 357 -17.24 6.79 -11.07
N SER A 358 -15.97 6.60 -10.78
CA SER A 358 -15.47 5.32 -10.28
C SER A 358 -15.67 5.25 -8.77
N GLN A 359 -16.45 4.27 -8.31
CA GLN A 359 -16.59 3.99 -6.88
C GLN A 359 -15.58 2.93 -6.45
N THR A 360 -15.01 3.10 -5.27
CA THR A 360 -14.20 2.06 -4.60
C THR A 360 -15.07 0.85 -4.33
N LEU A 361 -14.73 -0.29 -4.93
CA LEU A 361 -15.38 -1.57 -4.71
C LEU A 361 -14.72 -2.33 -3.56
N ALA A 362 -13.39 -2.29 -3.53
CA ALA A 362 -12.57 -2.87 -2.47
C ALA A 362 -11.24 -2.14 -2.39
N ASP A 363 -10.70 -2.03 -1.19
CA ASP A 363 -9.40 -1.42 -0.93
C ASP A 363 -8.65 -2.16 0.18
N ILE A 364 -7.34 -2.06 0.21
CA ILE A 364 -6.50 -2.50 1.33
C ILE A 364 -5.14 -1.82 1.27
N THR A 365 -4.58 -1.46 2.42
CA THR A 365 -3.19 -1.00 2.49
C THR A 365 -2.22 -2.20 2.49
N PHE A 366 -1.00 -2.01 1.96
CA PHE A 366 0.04 -3.05 2.05
C PHE A 366 0.33 -3.43 3.50
N GLN A 367 0.29 -2.45 4.40
CA GLN A 367 0.48 -2.69 5.83
C GLN A 367 -0.51 -3.73 6.34
N ASN A 368 -1.79 -3.55 6.05
CA ASN A 368 -2.84 -4.44 6.51
C ASN A 368 -2.83 -5.78 5.78
N TYR A 369 -2.50 -5.80 4.48
CA TYR A 369 -2.36 -7.04 3.74
C TYR A 369 -1.23 -7.93 4.31
N PHE A 370 -0.01 -7.39 4.46
CA PHE A 370 1.12 -8.18 4.95
C PHE A 370 1.02 -8.55 6.43
N ARG A 371 0.26 -7.81 7.24
CA ARG A 371 -0.06 -8.18 8.63
C ARG A 371 -0.97 -9.40 8.75
N MET A 372 -1.64 -9.82 7.68
CA MET A 372 -2.46 -11.05 7.70
C MET A 372 -1.63 -12.32 7.72
N PHE A 373 -0.38 -12.28 7.24
CA PHE A 373 0.48 -13.45 7.26
C PHE A 373 0.84 -13.85 8.69
N SER A 374 0.66 -15.14 9.00
CA SER A 374 1.03 -15.72 10.30
C SER A 374 2.51 -15.55 10.60
N LYS A 375 3.34 -15.61 9.56
CA LYS A 375 4.78 -15.34 9.62
C LYS A 375 5.17 -14.45 8.43
N LEU A 376 5.78 -13.31 8.73
CA LEU A 376 6.29 -12.36 7.74
C LEU A 376 7.80 -12.21 7.93
N ALA A 377 8.55 -12.21 6.84
CA ALA A 377 9.98 -11.93 6.82
C ALA A 377 10.33 -11.02 5.65
N GLY A 378 11.48 -10.37 5.71
CA GLY A 378 11.92 -9.52 4.63
C GLY A 378 13.42 -9.53 4.44
N MET A 379 13.87 -9.10 3.27
CA MET A 379 15.29 -8.93 2.99
C MET A 379 15.53 -7.66 2.15
N THR A 380 16.62 -6.97 2.43
CA THR A 380 17.08 -5.78 1.69
C THR A 380 18.51 -5.46 2.04
N GLY A 381 19.15 -4.56 1.30
CA GLY A 381 20.48 -4.02 1.61
C GLY A 381 20.49 -2.84 2.58
N THR A 382 19.33 -2.29 2.96
CA THR A 382 19.21 -0.94 3.55
C THR A 382 18.10 -0.77 4.59
N ALA A 383 17.76 -1.81 5.37
CA ALA A 383 16.66 -1.77 6.34
C ALA A 383 16.99 -1.01 7.64
N GLN A 384 18.24 -0.94 8.05
CA GLN A 384 18.63 -0.43 9.37
C GLN A 384 18.23 1.03 9.60
N THR A 385 18.12 1.83 8.55
CA THR A 385 17.70 3.23 8.65
C THR A 385 16.25 3.37 9.11
N GLU A 386 15.39 2.43 8.72
CA GLU A 386 13.95 2.40 8.98
C GLU A 386 13.56 1.32 10.02
N ALA A 387 14.54 0.82 10.81
CA ALA A 387 14.31 -0.28 11.75
C ALA A 387 13.20 0.01 12.79
N THR A 388 13.01 1.29 13.15
CA THR A 388 11.94 1.70 14.06
C THR A 388 10.57 1.54 13.43
N GLU A 389 10.42 1.92 12.18
CA GLU A 389 9.17 1.81 11.42
C GLU A 389 8.80 0.35 11.18
N PHE A 390 9.75 -0.49 10.77
CA PHE A 390 9.52 -1.93 10.62
C PHE A 390 9.06 -2.59 11.92
N LEU A 391 9.62 -2.17 13.05
CA LEU A 391 9.22 -2.70 14.35
C LEU A 391 7.84 -2.19 14.80
N GLU A 392 7.57 -0.88 14.66
CA GLU A 392 6.32 -0.28 15.14
C GLU A 392 5.10 -0.66 14.28
N ILE A 393 5.27 -0.74 12.96
CA ILE A 393 4.16 -1.01 12.04
C ILE A 393 3.96 -2.50 11.80
N TYR A 394 5.04 -3.25 11.53
CA TYR A 394 4.96 -4.65 11.10
C TYR A 394 5.44 -5.65 12.16
N ASN A 395 5.90 -5.17 13.31
CA ASN A 395 6.54 -5.99 14.35
C ASN A 395 7.76 -6.79 13.83
N LEU A 396 8.47 -6.25 12.83
CA LEU A 396 9.63 -6.86 12.21
C LEU A 396 10.94 -6.29 12.78
N GLU A 397 11.77 -7.14 13.35
CA GLU A 397 13.11 -6.77 13.81
C GLU A 397 14.11 -6.84 12.65
N VAL A 398 14.99 -5.84 12.55
CA VAL A 398 16.07 -5.82 11.55
C VAL A 398 17.33 -6.42 12.13
N VAL A 399 17.90 -7.41 11.42
CA VAL A 399 19.19 -8.02 11.74
C VAL A 399 20.19 -7.70 10.62
N SER A 400 21.19 -6.87 10.93
CA SER A 400 22.26 -6.54 9.98
C SER A 400 23.32 -7.64 9.97
N ILE A 401 23.45 -8.31 8.83
CA ILE A 401 24.34 -9.45 8.62
C ILE A 401 25.67 -8.94 8.03
N PRO A 402 26.82 -9.35 8.57
CA PRO A 402 28.10 -8.95 8.02
C PRO A 402 28.28 -9.51 6.60
N THR A 403 29.01 -8.78 5.74
CA THR A 403 29.34 -9.23 4.40
C THR A 403 30.30 -10.42 4.43
N ASN A 404 30.20 -11.30 3.42
CA ASN A 404 31.12 -12.45 3.29
C ASN A 404 32.60 -12.02 3.18
N LEU A 405 32.87 -11.02 2.36
CA LEU A 405 34.17 -10.38 2.24
C LEU A 405 34.11 -8.94 2.73
N ALA A 406 35.20 -8.44 3.27
CA ALA A 406 35.27 -7.06 3.75
C ALA A 406 35.04 -6.04 2.64
N ILE A 407 34.25 -5.02 2.90
CA ILE A 407 33.97 -3.95 1.96
C ILE A 407 35.26 -3.13 1.72
N LYS A 408 35.70 -3.02 0.46
CA LYS A 408 36.84 -2.21 0.04
C LYS A 408 36.48 -0.87 -0.58
N ARG A 409 35.15 -0.62 -0.78
CA ARG A 409 34.61 0.64 -1.31
C ARG A 409 35.00 1.82 -0.42
N LYS A 410 35.39 2.93 -1.06
CA LYS A 410 35.68 4.20 -0.40
C LYS A 410 34.53 5.16 -0.60
N ASP A 411 33.85 5.52 0.48
CA ASP A 411 32.77 6.51 0.46
C ASP A 411 33.39 7.87 0.81
N LEU A 412 33.53 8.78 -0.19
CA LEU A 412 34.12 10.11 -0.05
C LEU A 412 33.10 11.09 0.54
N ASN A 413 33.62 12.23 1.07
CA ASN A 413 32.77 13.30 1.56
C ASN A 413 31.99 13.95 0.41
N ASP A 414 30.83 14.55 0.75
CA ASP A 414 30.03 15.31 -0.18
C ASP A 414 30.75 16.60 -0.60
N LEU A 415 30.62 16.96 -1.89
CA LEU A 415 31.10 18.22 -2.45
C LEU A 415 29.90 19.14 -2.64
N ILE A 416 29.91 20.33 -2.02
CA ILE A 416 28.78 21.26 -2.06
C ILE A 416 29.15 22.51 -2.83
N TYR A 417 28.39 22.76 -3.90
CA TYR A 417 28.54 23.92 -4.80
C TYR A 417 27.48 24.97 -4.50
N LYS A 418 27.72 26.18 -4.94
CA LYS A 418 26.81 27.30 -4.75
C LYS A 418 25.56 27.17 -5.64
N SER A 419 25.74 26.80 -6.90
CA SER A 419 24.68 26.68 -7.89
C SER A 419 24.63 25.28 -8.51
N GLU A 420 23.49 24.93 -9.08
CA GLU A 420 23.29 23.66 -9.79
C GLU A 420 24.18 23.58 -11.04
N LYS A 421 24.39 24.72 -11.73
CA LYS A 421 25.28 24.78 -12.89
C LYS A 421 26.71 24.40 -12.54
N GLU A 422 27.28 25.01 -11.48
CA GLU A 422 28.65 24.68 -11.04
C GLU A 422 28.78 23.21 -10.64
N LYS A 423 27.75 22.64 -10.00
CA LYS A 423 27.68 21.23 -9.66
C LYS A 423 27.79 20.34 -10.91
N PHE A 424 26.95 20.61 -11.94
CA PHE A 424 26.97 19.79 -13.15
C PHE A 424 28.28 19.97 -13.94
N ASP A 425 28.84 21.17 -14.01
CA ASP A 425 30.16 21.38 -14.64
C ASP A 425 31.25 20.52 -13.97
N ALA A 426 31.26 20.45 -12.64
CA ALA A 426 32.17 19.62 -11.88
C ALA A 426 31.93 18.12 -12.08
N VAL A 427 30.66 17.69 -12.15
CA VAL A 427 30.28 16.30 -12.44
C VAL A 427 30.78 15.87 -13.80
N ILE A 428 30.62 16.71 -14.84
CA ILE A 428 31.10 16.44 -16.21
C ILE A 428 32.60 16.30 -16.26
N LEU A 429 33.34 17.20 -15.61
CA LEU A 429 34.79 17.13 -15.53
C LEU A 429 35.27 15.82 -14.90
N LYS A 430 34.57 15.39 -13.82
CA LYS A 430 34.91 14.13 -13.14
C LYS A 430 34.57 12.91 -13.99
N ILE A 431 33.44 12.91 -14.68
CA ILE A 431 33.04 11.84 -15.61
C ILE A 431 34.11 11.71 -16.71
N LYS A 432 34.55 12.82 -17.31
CA LYS A 432 35.58 12.85 -18.35
C LYS A 432 36.91 12.27 -17.85
N GLU A 433 37.38 12.70 -16.68
CA GLU A 433 38.60 12.19 -16.04
C GLU A 433 38.53 10.66 -15.88
N LEU A 434 37.42 10.13 -15.40
CA LEU A 434 37.23 8.70 -15.13
C LEU A 434 37.10 7.90 -16.44
N HIS A 435 36.36 8.43 -17.41
CA HIS A 435 36.19 7.82 -18.73
C HIS A 435 37.54 7.72 -19.46
N ASP A 436 38.34 8.79 -19.44
CA ASP A 436 39.67 8.82 -20.08
C ASP A 436 40.65 7.82 -19.41
N LYS A 437 40.49 7.56 -18.12
CA LYS A 437 41.19 6.50 -17.39
C LYS A 437 40.66 5.09 -17.67
N GLY A 438 39.53 4.94 -18.36
CA GLY A 438 38.88 3.66 -18.58
C GLY A 438 38.10 3.12 -17.38
N GLN A 439 37.92 3.90 -16.33
CA GLN A 439 37.15 3.51 -15.14
C GLN A 439 35.63 3.70 -15.39
N PRO A 440 34.79 2.69 -15.18
CA PRO A 440 33.33 2.82 -15.36
C PRO A 440 32.73 3.73 -14.31
N VAL A 441 31.70 4.52 -14.74
CA VAL A 441 30.98 5.49 -13.89
C VAL A 441 29.49 5.25 -13.97
N LEU A 442 28.86 5.15 -12.81
CA LEU A 442 27.41 5.17 -12.68
C LEU A 442 26.99 6.48 -12.00
N VAL A 443 26.20 7.27 -12.68
CA VAL A 443 25.68 8.54 -12.20
C VAL A 443 24.23 8.39 -11.77
N GLY A 444 23.95 8.61 -10.48
CA GLY A 444 22.60 8.62 -9.92
C GLY A 444 21.99 10.01 -9.94
N THR A 445 20.78 10.14 -10.48
CA THR A 445 20.00 11.39 -10.50
C THR A 445 18.68 11.18 -9.76
N ALA A 446 18.14 12.21 -9.10
CA ALA A 446 16.89 12.08 -8.33
C ALA A 446 15.63 12.15 -9.22
N SER A 447 15.70 12.78 -10.38
CA SER A 447 14.57 12.91 -11.30
C SER A 447 14.95 12.62 -12.75
N ILE A 448 13.93 12.33 -13.57
CA ILE A 448 14.08 12.15 -15.02
C ILE A 448 14.58 13.42 -15.67
N GLU A 449 14.08 14.60 -15.25
CA GLU A 449 14.47 15.90 -15.75
C GLU A 449 15.97 16.14 -15.58
N LYS A 450 16.51 15.88 -14.40
CA LYS A 450 17.95 16.02 -14.12
C LYS A 450 18.80 14.99 -14.90
N SER A 451 18.25 13.82 -15.14
CA SER A 451 18.87 12.81 -16.01
C SER A 451 18.94 13.31 -17.47
N GLU A 452 17.87 13.90 -17.99
CA GLU A 452 17.83 14.48 -19.35
C GLU A 452 18.74 15.72 -19.47
N THR A 453 18.80 16.57 -18.45
CA THR A 453 19.72 17.71 -18.39
C THR A 453 21.17 17.24 -18.49
N LEU A 454 21.55 16.26 -17.68
CA LEU A 454 22.92 15.70 -17.71
C LEU A 454 23.20 14.99 -19.03
N HIS A 455 22.22 14.28 -19.62
CA HIS A 455 22.32 13.72 -20.96
C HIS A 455 22.66 14.77 -22.01
N ALA A 456 21.92 15.89 -22.03
CA ALA A 456 22.16 16.97 -22.97
C ALA A 456 23.57 17.59 -22.81
N LEU A 457 24.03 17.75 -21.59
CA LEU A 457 25.36 18.30 -21.28
C LEU A 457 26.49 17.33 -21.71
N LEU A 458 26.40 16.03 -21.40
CA LEU A 458 27.40 15.04 -21.83
C LEU A 458 27.44 14.86 -23.35
N LYS A 459 26.29 14.97 -24.03
CA LYS A 459 26.19 14.96 -25.48
C LYS A 459 26.93 16.15 -26.12
N LYS A 460 26.79 17.33 -25.50
CA LYS A 460 27.52 18.55 -25.91
C LYS A 460 29.05 18.37 -25.79
N GLU A 461 29.50 17.74 -24.72
CA GLU A 461 30.91 17.42 -24.48
C GLU A 461 31.41 16.18 -25.25
N ARG A 462 30.55 15.53 -26.04
CA ARG A 462 30.84 14.33 -26.86
C ARG A 462 31.34 13.13 -26.04
N ILE A 463 30.89 12.99 -24.81
CA ILE A 463 31.19 11.83 -23.95
C ILE A 463 30.20 10.72 -24.26
N PRO A 464 30.65 9.51 -24.70
CA PRO A 464 29.74 8.38 -24.90
C PRO A 464 29.08 7.98 -23.57
N HIS A 465 27.77 7.85 -23.54
CA HIS A 465 27.04 7.46 -22.34
C HIS A 465 25.68 6.82 -22.67
N THR A 466 25.18 6.07 -21.73
CA THR A 466 23.86 5.41 -21.81
C THR A 466 22.98 5.99 -20.72
N VAL A 467 21.69 6.26 -21.05
CA VAL A 467 20.72 6.75 -20.08
C VAL A 467 19.69 5.65 -19.77
N LEU A 468 19.50 5.40 -18.50
CA LEU A 468 18.54 4.45 -17.97
C LEU A 468 17.46 5.19 -17.23
N ASN A 469 16.28 5.26 -17.81
CA ASN A 469 15.10 5.88 -17.19
C ASN A 469 13.88 4.94 -17.30
N ALA A 470 12.84 5.23 -16.53
CA ALA A 470 11.62 4.43 -16.41
C ALA A 470 10.88 4.12 -17.73
N LYS A 471 11.28 4.72 -18.85
CA LYS A 471 10.68 4.50 -20.18
C LYS A 471 11.16 3.21 -20.88
N GLN A 472 12.13 2.48 -20.34
CA GLN A 472 12.80 1.35 -21.03
C GLN A 472 12.97 0.11 -20.13
N HIS A 473 11.94 -0.26 -19.35
CA HIS A 473 11.99 -1.37 -18.40
C HIS A 473 12.54 -2.70 -18.96
N THR A 474 12.18 -3.07 -20.19
CA THR A 474 12.62 -4.33 -20.80
C THR A 474 14.11 -4.36 -21.16
N LYS A 475 14.72 -3.21 -21.43
CA LYS A 475 16.16 -3.09 -21.74
C LYS A 475 17.01 -2.74 -20.53
N GLU A 476 16.40 -2.47 -19.41
CA GLU A 476 17.04 -2.01 -18.20
C GLU A 476 18.11 -2.99 -17.69
N ALA A 477 17.77 -4.27 -17.65
CA ALA A 477 18.69 -5.30 -17.19
C ALA A 477 19.93 -5.49 -18.11
N GLU A 478 19.79 -5.26 -19.41
CA GLU A 478 20.91 -5.34 -20.36
C GLU A 478 21.84 -4.13 -20.21
N ILE A 479 21.25 -2.93 -20.13
CA ILE A 479 22.01 -1.67 -19.97
C ILE A 479 22.83 -1.68 -18.67
N ILE A 480 22.26 -2.19 -17.59
CA ILE A 480 22.96 -2.25 -16.28
C ILE A 480 24.11 -3.25 -16.32
N LYS A 481 23.97 -4.37 -17.02
CA LYS A 481 25.10 -5.33 -17.20
C LYS A 481 26.29 -4.67 -17.87
N ASP A 482 26.04 -3.80 -18.84
CA ASP A 482 27.07 -3.10 -19.59
C ASP A 482 27.68 -1.91 -18.81
N ALA A 483 27.03 -1.45 -17.74
CA ALA A 483 27.56 -0.37 -16.89
C ALA A 483 28.89 -0.70 -16.19
N GLY A 484 29.29 -1.97 -16.15
CA GLY A 484 30.56 -2.45 -15.63
C GLY A 484 31.69 -2.54 -16.68
N LEU A 485 31.46 -2.19 -17.93
CA LEU A 485 32.46 -2.26 -18.99
C LEU A 485 33.47 -1.12 -18.89
N LYS A 486 34.67 -1.30 -19.50
CA LYS A 486 35.76 -0.31 -19.50
C LYS A 486 35.32 1.04 -20.06
N GLY A 487 35.45 2.09 -19.26
CA GLY A 487 35.06 3.46 -19.61
C GLY A 487 33.57 3.69 -19.82
N ALA A 488 32.70 2.75 -19.43
CA ALA A 488 31.28 2.94 -19.53
C ALA A 488 30.79 4.09 -18.65
N VAL A 489 29.94 4.95 -19.21
CA VAL A 489 29.25 6.02 -18.46
C VAL A 489 27.75 5.76 -18.54
N THR A 490 27.14 5.50 -17.38
CA THR A 490 25.71 5.21 -17.28
C THR A 490 25.03 6.22 -16.38
N ILE A 491 24.01 6.90 -16.88
CA ILE A 491 23.14 7.76 -16.06
C ILE A 491 21.91 6.94 -15.69
N ALA A 492 21.59 6.86 -14.41
CA ALA A 492 20.42 6.13 -13.93
C ALA A 492 19.61 6.96 -12.94
N THR A 493 18.29 6.89 -13.03
CA THR A 493 17.42 7.37 -11.96
C THR A 493 17.43 6.38 -10.78
N ASN A 494 16.97 6.79 -9.60
CA ASN A 494 17.11 6.07 -8.33
C ASN A 494 16.69 4.61 -8.36
N MET A 495 15.59 4.31 -9.02
CA MET A 495 15.00 2.97 -9.03
C MET A 495 15.50 2.10 -10.17
N ALA A 496 16.15 2.70 -11.16
CA ALA A 496 16.60 1.99 -12.34
C ALA A 496 17.69 0.93 -12.03
N GLY A 497 17.50 -0.27 -12.54
CA GLY A 497 18.43 -1.40 -12.40
C GLY A 497 18.44 -2.06 -11.02
N ARG A 498 17.42 -1.88 -10.20
CA ARG A 498 17.28 -2.55 -8.90
C ARG A 498 17.20 -4.07 -9.08
N GLY A 499 17.85 -4.83 -8.21
CA GLY A 499 17.90 -6.29 -8.31
C GLY A 499 18.85 -6.84 -9.38
N VAL A 500 19.50 -5.99 -10.20
CA VAL A 500 20.48 -6.42 -11.22
C VAL A 500 21.90 -6.18 -10.73
N ASP A 501 22.79 -7.17 -10.96
CA ASP A 501 24.19 -7.10 -10.55
C ASP A 501 25.07 -6.56 -11.67
N ILE A 502 26.00 -5.65 -11.32
CA ILE A 502 27.01 -5.08 -12.22
C ILE A 502 28.29 -5.88 -12.05
N LYS A 503 28.62 -6.70 -13.03
CA LYS A 503 29.84 -7.52 -13.00
C LYS A 503 31.06 -6.71 -13.50
N LEU A 504 32.17 -6.80 -12.78
CA LEU A 504 33.40 -6.13 -13.12
C LEU A 504 34.47 -7.17 -13.56
N THR A 505 35.20 -6.85 -14.62
CA THR A 505 36.39 -7.61 -15.01
C THR A 505 37.60 -7.30 -14.10
N ASP A 506 38.59 -8.16 -14.04
CA ASP A 506 39.76 -7.95 -13.19
C ASP A 506 40.54 -6.70 -13.58
N GLU A 507 40.63 -6.35 -14.86
CA GLU A 507 41.19 -5.08 -15.35
C GLU A 507 40.53 -3.86 -14.70
N ILE A 508 39.19 -3.87 -14.60
CA ILE A 508 38.43 -2.77 -14.01
C ILE A 508 38.62 -2.72 -12.48
N LYS A 509 38.77 -3.87 -11.83
CA LYS A 509 39.09 -3.93 -10.40
C LYS A 509 40.46 -3.30 -10.12
N GLU A 510 41.44 -3.49 -10.98
CA GLU A 510 42.76 -2.85 -10.88
C GLU A 510 42.68 -1.33 -11.09
N LEU A 511 41.77 -0.84 -11.94
CA LEU A 511 41.51 0.60 -12.14
C LEU A 511 40.76 1.26 -10.98
N GLY A 512 40.38 0.50 -9.94
CA GLY A 512 39.67 1.00 -8.78
C GLY A 512 38.15 0.67 -8.72
N GLY A 513 37.69 -0.17 -9.67
CA GLY A 513 36.30 -0.63 -9.73
C GLY A 513 35.30 0.43 -10.21
N LEU A 514 34.03 0.20 -9.97
CA LEU A 514 32.96 1.10 -10.38
C LEU A 514 32.96 2.38 -9.52
N TYR A 515 32.91 3.54 -10.16
CA TYR A 515 32.77 4.83 -9.50
C TYR A 515 31.29 5.29 -9.51
N ILE A 516 30.76 5.61 -8.34
CA ILE A 516 29.39 6.13 -8.18
C ILE A 516 29.43 7.64 -7.99
N ILE A 517 28.69 8.36 -8.80
CA ILE A 517 28.44 9.80 -8.64
C ILE A 517 26.96 9.99 -8.30
N GLY A 518 26.66 10.56 -7.13
CA GLY A 518 25.32 11.04 -6.84
C GLY A 518 25.23 12.52 -7.15
N THR A 519 24.28 12.97 -7.95
CA THR A 519 24.12 14.38 -8.32
C THR A 519 23.35 15.19 -7.28
N GLU A 520 22.71 14.52 -6.32
CA GLU A 520 22.03 15.10 -5.17
C GLU A 520 21.81 14.04 -4.08
N ARG A 521 21.47 14.48 -2.88
CA ARG A 521 21.01 13.61 -1.81
C ARG A 521 19.50 13.44 -1.90
N HIS A 522 19.07 12.20 -1.79
CA HIS A 522 17.65 11.88 -1.75
C HIS A 522 17.02 12.21 -0.41
N GLU A 523 15.72 12.24 -0.35
CA GLU A 523 14.95 12.47 0.87
C GLU A 523 15.21 11.41 1.94
N SER A 524 15.53 10.18 1.54
CA SER A 524 15.88 9.07 2.42
C SER A 524 17.35 8.65 2.24
N ARG A 525 18.05 8.49 3.37
CA ARG A 525 19.42 7.95 3.43
C ARG A 525 19.50 6.53 2.86
N ARG A 526 18.42 5.81 2.90
CA ARG A 526 18.28 4.46 2.37
C ARG A 526 18.53 4.43 0.86
N ILE A 527 17.93 5.34 0.11
CA ILE A 527 18.11 5.47 -1.35
C ILE A 527 19.57 5.79 -1.69
N ASP A 528 20.19 6.72 -0.95
CA ASP A 528 21.62 7.01 -1.11
C ASP A 528 22.50 5.76 -0.87
N ASN A 529 22.15 4.96 0.16
CA ASN A 529 22.88 3.72 0.46
C ASN A 529 22.66 2.63 -0.61
N GLN A 530 21.48 2.57 -1.23
CA GLN A 530 21.21 1.68 -2.36
C GLN A 530 22.07 2.07 -3.58
N LEU A 531 22.16 3.37 -3.87
CA LEU A 531 23.02 3.87 -4.96
C LEU A 531 24.48 3.52 -4.68
N ARG A 532 24.99 3.82 -3.48
CA ARG A 532 26.36 3.42 -3.07
C ARG A 532 26.57 1.92 -3.17
N GLY A 533 25.56 1.12 -2.81
CA GLY A 533 25.58 -0.34 -2.84
C GLY A 533 25.70 -0.96 -4.24
N ARG A 534 25.63 -0.16 -5.31
CA ARG A 534 25.92 -0.63 -6.67
C ARG A 534 27.41 -0.92 -6.88
N SER A 535 28.28 -0.35 -6.08
CA SER A 535 29.75 -0.49 -6.14
C SER A 535 30.32 -1.17 -4.88
N GLY A 536 31.46 -1.80 -5.01
CA GLY A 536 32.18 -2.45 -3.90
C GLY A 536 31.53 -3.73 -3.41
N ARG A 537 30.97 -4.55 -4.31
CA ARG A 537 30.31 -5.82 -4.03
C ARG A 537 31.33 -6.94 -3.90
N GLN A 538 31.04 -7.94 -3.06
CA GLN A 538 31.87 -9.14 -2.88
C GLN A 538 33.39 -8.84 -2.74
N GLY A 539 33.71 -7.79 -1.98
CA GLY A 539 35.11 -7.37 -1.75
C GLY A 539 35.80 -6.68 -2.92
N ASP A 540 35.08 -6.34 -3.98
CA ASP A 540 35.60 -5.54 -5.09
C ASP A 540 35.91 -4.11 -4.63
N PRO A 541 36.92 -3.46 -5.22
CA PRO A 541 37.16 -2.03 -5.01
C PRO A 541 36.04 -1.19 -5.62
N GLY A 542 35.91 0.03 -5.17
CA GLY A 542 34.92 0.98 -5.68
C GLY A 542 35.02 2.31 -4.94
N THR A 543 34.36 3.31 -5.49
CA THR A 543 34.33 4.65 -4.89
C THR A 543 32.93 5.24 -5.05
N SER A 544 32.46 5.99 -4.04
CA SER A 544 31.24 6.77 -4.15
C SER A 544 31.46 8.19 -3.68
N GLN A 545 30.84 9.16 -4.37
CA GLN A 545 30.88 10.57 -4.01
C GLN A 545 29.60 11.28 -4.44
N PHE A 546 29.09 12.19 -3.58
CA PHE A 546 27.92 13.01 -3.89
C PHE A 546 28.34 14.44 -4.19
N TYR A 547 27.76 15.00 -5.25
CA TYR A 547 27.91 16.38 -5.70
C TYR A 547 26.58 17.10 -5.46
N LEU A 548 26.59 18.09 -4.59
CA LEU A 548 25.39 18.77 -4.10
C LEU A 548 25.43 20.26 -4.47
N SER A 549 24.25 20.86 -4.57
CA SER A 549 24.08 22.32 -4.72
C SER A 549 23.20 22.85 -3.59
N LEU A 550 23.38 24.11 -3.20
CA LEU A 550 22.46 24.81 -2.30
C LEU A 550 21.06 25.00 -2.88
N GLU A 551 20.93 24.84 -4.19
CA GLU A 551 19.67 24.93 -4.92
C GLU A 551 18.91 23.58 -4.92
N ASP A 552 19.56 22.47 -4.57
CA ASP A 552 18.94 21.17 -4.45
C ASP A 552 17.78 21.20 -3.42
N ASN A 553 16.67 20.56 -3.70
CA ASN A 553 15.44 20.63 -2.91
C ASN A 553 15.67 20.37 -1.41
N LEU A 554 16.39 19.31 -1.05
CA LEU A 554 16.67 18.98 0.34
C LEU A 554 17.44 20.10 1.06
N LEU A 555 18.45 20.68 0.42
CA LEU A 555 19.26 21.76 1.00
C LEU A 555 18.52 23.08 1.02
N ARG A 556 17.69 23.37 0.00
CA ARG A 556 16.84 24.56 -0.07
C ARG A 556 15.82 24.60 1.06
N ILE A 557 15.16 23.46 1.36
CA ILE A 557 14.08 23.39 2.36
C ILE A 557 14.62 23.30 3.79
N PHE A 558 15.63 22.47 4.03
CA PHE A 558 16.07 22.12 5.39
C PHE A 558 17.44 22.65 5.79
N GLY A 559 18.25 23.12 4.86
CA GLY A 559 19.67 23.42 5.13
C GLY A 559 20.13 24.85 4.87
N SER A 560 19.33 25.66 4.17
CA SER A 560 19.85 26.85 3.49
C SER A 560 20.47 27.95 4.39
N ASP A 561 19.84 28.33 5.49
CA ASP A 561 20.27 29.53 6.25
C ASP A 561 21.58 29.36 6.98
N ARG A 562 21.85 28.17 7.53
CA ARG A 562 23.12 27.92 8.23
C ARG A 562 24.27 27.66 7.27
N ILE A 563 24.03 26.93 6.19
CA ILE A 563 25.06 26.60 5.20
C ILE A 563 25.38 27.82 4.34
N LYS A 564 24.37 28.58 3.90
CA LYS A 564 24.56 29.86 3.21
C LYS A 564 25.40 30.84 4.04
N GLY A 565 25.08 30.98 5.34
CA GLY A 565 25.86 31.85 6.22
C GLY A 565 27.31 31.38 6.46
N VAL A 566 27.60 30.11 6.33
CA VAL A 566 28.97 29.57 6.34
C VAL A 566 29.66 29.84 5.00
N MET A 567 28.96 29.65 3.86
CA MET A 567 29.54 29.93 2.54
C MET A 567 29.85 31.41 2.32
N GLU A 568 28.94 32.29 2.73
CA GLU A 568 29.13 33.74 2.65
C GLU A 568 30.34 34.20 3.52
N LYS A 569 30.50 33.60 4.71
CA LYS A 569 31.66 33.89 5.56
C LYS A 569 32.98 33.35 5.04
N LEU A 570 32.96 32.28 4.25
CA LEU A 570 34.16 31.67 3.66
C LEU A 570 34.62 32.37 2.36
N GLY A 571 33.83 33.27 1.79
CA GLY A 571 34.21 34.06 0.60
C GLY A 571 34.52 33.21 -0.62
N LEU A 572 33.81 32.09 -0.84
CA LEU A 572 34.03 31.16 -1.95
C LEU A 572 33.86 31.84 -3.32
N LYS A 573 34.85 31.63 -4.18
CA LYS A 573 34.79 32.05 -5.59
C LYS A 573 33.91 31.12 -6.39
N ASP A 574 33.45 31.58 -7.55
CA ASP A 574 32.67 30.77 -8.48
C ASP A 574 33.45 29.51 -8.91
N GLY A 575 32.82 28.35 -8.83
CA GLY A 575 33.43 27.04 -9.12
C GLY A 575 34.15 26.36 -7.94
N GLU A 576 34.28 27.01 -6.80
CA GLU A 576 34.85 26.39 -5.60
C GLU A 576 33.75 25.62 -4.84
N HIS A 577 34.13 24.50 -4.22
CA HIS A 577 33.23 23.66 -3.42
C HIS A 577 33.66 23.58 -1.97
N ILE A 578 32.70 23.27 -1.10
CA ILE A 578 32.99 22.93 0.30
C ILE A 578 33.04 21.41 0.43
N GLU A 579 34.12 20.89 0.94
CA GLU A 579 34.24 19.53 1.43
C GLU A 579 34.44 19.54 2.95
N SER A 580 33.42 19.13 3.69
CA SER A 580 33.48 19.11 5.16
C SER A 580 32.60 18.04 5.76
N LYS A 581 33.18 17.23 6.67
CA LYS A 581 32.42 16.24 7.46
C LYS A 581 31.28 16.85 8.29
N LEU A 582 31.42 18.13 8.69
CA LEU A 582 30.39 18.83 9.44
C LEU A 582 29.17 19.13 8.55
N VAL A 583 29.39 19.50 7.31
CA VAL A 583 28.34 19.81 6.34
C VAL A 583 27.66 18.53 5.90
N THR A 584 28.40 17.46 5.58
CA THR A 584 27.82 16.13 5.30
C THR A 584 26.91 15.67 6.43
N ARG A 585 27.32 15.83 7.72
CA ARG A 585 26.46 15.51 8.86
C ARG A 585 25.22 16.41 8.97
N ALA A 586 25.31 17.66 8.56
CA ALA A 586 24.15 18.56 8.55
C ALA A 586 23.12 18.09 7.51
N VAL A 587 23.55 17.66 6.33
CA VAL A 587 22.70 17.08 5.29
C VAL A 587 22.05 15.78 5.81
N GLU A 588 22.82 14.87 6.40
CA GLU A 588 22.27 13.64 7.00
C GLU A 588 21.23 13.94 8.10
N ASN A 589 21.39 14.98 8.87
CA ASN A 589 20.41 15.39 9.87
C ASN A 589 19.15 15.99 9.23
N ALA A 590 19.28 16.65 8.08
CA ALA A 590 18.14 17.12 7.31
C ALA A 590 17.34 15.91 6.76
N GLN A 591 18.01 14.92 6.15
CA GLN A 591 17.40 13.68 5.70
C GLN A 591 16.63 12.96 6.84
N LYS A 592 17.24 12.83 8.03
CA LYS A 592 16.56 12.23 9.19
C LYS A 592 15.27 12.94 9.59
N LYS A 593 15.19 14.25 9.40
CA LYS A 593 13.95 15.00 9.67
C LYS A 593 12.88 14.69 8.63
N VAL A 594 13.27 14.59 7.36
CA VAL A 594 12.36 14.22 6.28
C VAL A 594 11.87 12.79 6.47
N GLU A 595 12.78 11.84 6.72
CA GLU A 595 12.42 10.44 7.03
C GLU A 595 11.41 10.35 8.17
N ASN A 596 11.62 11.10 9.27
CA ASN A 596 10.67 11.13 10.38
C ASN A 596 9.30 11.74 9.98
N LEU A 597 9.28 12.77 9.14
CA LEU A 597 8.05 13.37 8.66
C LEU A 597 7.24 12.36 7.81
N HIS A 598 7.92 11.68 6.89
CA HIS A 598 7.30 10.63 6.08
C HIS A 598 6.78 9.48 6.94
N PHE A 599 7.54 9.06 7.95
CA PHE A 599 7.10 8.03 8.89
C PHE A 599 5.85 8.43 9.66
N GLU A 600 5.81 9.65 10.23
CA GLU A 600 4.62 10.14 10.95
C GLU A 600 3.40 10.24 10.00
N SER A 601 3.60 10.66 8.75
CA SER A 601 2.53 10.72 7.75
C SER A 601 1.98 9.31 7.44
N ARG A 602 2.85 8.32 7.15
CA ARG A 602 2.41 6.93 6.92
C ARG A 602 1.73 6.33 8.13
N LYS A 603 2.24 6.60 9.34
CA LYS A 603 1.63 6.15 10.59
C LYS A 603 0.23 6.72 10.78
N HIS A 604 0.06 8.01 10.48
CA HIS A 604 -1.24 8.66 10.57
C HIS A 604 -2.25 8.07 9.58
N LEU A 605 -1.84 7.84 8.33
CA LEU A 605 -2.68 7.15 7.35
C LEU A 605 -3.13 5.76 7.84
N LEU A 606 -2.18 5.00 8.41
CA LEU A 606 -2.46 3.67 8.94
C LEU A 606 -3.44 3.71 10.13
N GLU A 607 -3.33 4.71 11.03
CA GLU A 607 -4.24 4.85 12.17
C GLU A 607 -5.70 5.04 11.76
N TYR A 608 -5.94 5.66 10.60
CA TYR A 608 -7.28 5.76 10.00
C TYR A 608 -7.69 4.46 9.30
N ASP A 609 -6.79 3.85 8.53
CA ASP A 609 -7.07 2.61 7.81
C ASP A 609 -7.27 1.41 8.74
N ASP A 610 -6.61 1.38 9.90
CA ASP A 610 -6.79 0.32 10.91
C ASP A 610 -8.26 0.24 11.37
N VAL A 611 -8.99 1.37 11.43
CA VAL A 611 -10.42 1.38 11.77
C VAL A 611 -11.24 0.71 10.67
N ALA A 612 -11.03 1.12 9.42
CA ALA A 612 -11.69 0.51 8.27
C ALA A 612 -11.33 -0.99 8.13
N ASN A 613 -10.08 -1.35 8.45
CA ASN A 613 -9.62 -2.73 8.37
C ASN A 613 -10.29 -3.68 9.37
N GLU A 614 -10.57 -3.24 10.59
CA GLU A 614 -11.32 -4.06 11.55
C GLU A 614 -12.77 -4.29 11.09
N GLN A 615 -13.39 -3.29 10.49
CA GLN A 615 -14.71 -3.41 9.88
C GLN A 615 -14.67 -4.34 8.66
N ARG A 616 -13.67 -4.18 7.79
CA ARG A 616 -13.42 -5.04 6.60
C ARG A 616 -13.28 -6.50 6.98
N LYS A 617 -12.46 -6.81 7.99
CA LYS A 617 -12.31 -8.18 8.50
C LYS A 617 -13.63 -8.79 8.94
N SER A 618 -14.46 -8.00 9.63
CA SER A 618 -15.77 -8.46 10.10
C SER A 618 -16.72 -8.75 8.94
N VAL A 619 -16.77 -7.86 7.95
CA VAL A 619 -17.63 -8.00 6.75
C VAL A 619 -17.14 -9.18 5.89
N TYR A 620 -15.84 -9.27 5.62
CA TYR A 620 -15.28 -10.34 4.78
C TYR A 620 -15.41 -11.71 5.45
N LYS A 621 -15.24 -11.79 6.77
CA LYS A 621 -15.52 -13.02 7.51
C LYS A 621 -16.98 -13.46 7.38
N PHE A 622 -17.92 -12.53 7.55
CA PHE A 622 -19.33 -12.84 7.38
C PHE A 622 -19.67 -13.21 5.92
N ARG A 623 -19.00 -12.56 4.95
CA ARG A 623 -19.12 -12.91 3.55
C ARG A 623 -18.66 -14.34 3.27
N ASP A 624 -17.53 -14.76 3.86
CA ASP A 624 -17.01 -16.13 3.75
C ASP A 624 -17.95 -17.15 4.41
N GLU A 625 -18.56 -16.80 5.56
CA GLU A 625 -19.58 -17.64 6.20
C GLU A 625 -20.80 -17.81 5.27
N LEU A 626 -21.23 -16.75 4.57
CA LEU A 626 -22.33 -16.83 3.59
C LEU A 626 -21.97 -17.68 2.37
N LEU A 627 -20.72 -17.71 1.94
CA LEU A 627 -20.22 -18.54 0.85
C LEU A 627 -20.10 -20.02 1.25
N ASP A 628 -19.97 -20.34 2.54
CA ASP A 628 -19.87 -21.73 3.01
C ASP A 628 -21.24 -22.44 2.88
N VAL A 629 -21.31 -23.49 2.10
CA VAL A 629 -22.51 -24.31 1.88
C VAL A 629 -23.08 -24.87 3.18
N ASN A 630 -22.26 -25.06 4.22
CA ASN A 630 -22.69 -25.60 5.50
C ASN A 630 -23.28 -24.55 6.46
N TYR A 631 -23.16 -23.26 6.12
CA TYR A 631 -23.70 -22.18 6.93
C TYR A 631 -25.24 -22.16 6.84
N ASP A 632 -25.95 -22.13 7.97
CA ASP A 632 -27.40 -22.08 8.03
C ASP A 632 -27.94 -20.67 7.78
N ILE A 633 -28.11 -20.34 6.48
CA ILE A 633 -28.65 -19.05 6.06
C ILE A 633 -30.11 -18.87 6.49
N GLY A 634 -30.89 -19.96 6.56
CA GLY A 634 -32.28 -19.92 6.99
C GLY A 634 -32.43 -19.47 8.45
N ALA A 635 -31.55 -19.96 9.34
CA ALA A 635 -31.49 -19.51 10.72
C ALA A 635 -31.11 -18.02 10.81
N LYS A 636 -30.17 -17.56 9.95
CA LYS A 636 -29.78 -16.13 9.90
C LYS A 636 -30.91 -15.22 9.44
N ILE A 637 -31.67 -15.62 8.44
CA ILE A 637 -32.86 -14.89 7.97
C ILE A 637 -33.93 -14.85 9.07
N ALA A 638 -34.10 -15.93 9.83
CA ALA A 638 -35.03 -15.95 10.95
C ALA A 638 -34.63 -14.96 12.06
N GLU A 639 -33.35 -14.96 12.46
CA GLU A 639 -32.75 -13.98 13.39
C GLU A 639 -33.01 -12.53 12.94
N ASN A 640 -32.71 -12.24 11.67
CA ASN A 640 -32.92 -10.90 11.12
C ASN A 640 -34.39 -10.49 11.10
N ARG A 641 -35.32 -11.45 10.91
CA ARG A 641 -36.78 -11.20 10.98
C ARG A 641 -37.23 -10.81 12.39
N GLU A 642 -36.70 -11.49 13.40
CA GLU A 642 -36.94 -11.11 14.82
C GLU A 642 -36.40 -9.72 15.11
N TYR A 643 -35.20 -9.42 14.63
CA TYR A 643 -34.61 -8.09 14.75
C TYR A 643 -35.46 -7.01 14.06
N ALA A 644 -35.91 -7.24 12.83
CA ALA A 644 -36.75 -6.31 12.08
C ALA A 644 -38.10 -6.03 12.81
N LEU A 645 -38.72 -7.07 13.36
CA LEU A 645 -39.90 -6.94 14.19
C LEU A 645 -39.66 -6.08 15.42
N HIS A 646 -38.59 -6.34 16.15
CA HIS A 646 -38.22 -5.57 17.32
C HIS A 646 -38.03 -4.09 16.97
N GLN A 647 -37.39 -3.76 15.85
CA GLN A 647 -37.21 -2.38 15.39
C GLN A 647 -38.52 -1.70 15.03
N ILE A 648 -39.44 -2.41 14.34
CA ILE A 648 -40.79 -1.88 13.99
C ILE A 648 -41.56 -1.52 15.25
N PHE A 649 -41.61 -2.43 16.22
CA PHE A 649 -42.38 -2.23 17.47
C PHE A 649 -41.71 -1.19 18.39
N SER A 650 -40.36 -1.08 18.38
CA SER A 650 -39.60 -0.03 19.11
C SER A 650 -39.94 1.37 18.57
N LYS A 651 -39.94 1.54 17.25
CA LYS A 651 -40.32 2.82 16.61
C LYS A 651 -41.73 3.24 16.90
N LEU A 652 -42.65 2.28 16.99
CA LEU A 652 -44.06 2.53 17.34
C LEU A 652 -44.27 2.72 18.84
N LYS A 653 -43.24 2.64 19.71
CA LYS A 653 -43.32 2.65 21.17
C LYS A 653 -44.37 1.66 21.74
N ALA A 654 -44.48 0.53 21.10
CA ALA A 654 -45.57 -0.42 21.27
C ALA A 654 -45.30 -1.54 22.27
N PHE A 655 -44.07 -1.60 22.87
CA PHE A 655 -43.71 -2.69 23.78
C PHE A 655 -44.45 -2.71 25.12
N ASP A 656 -44.90 -1.54 25.64
CA ASP A 656 -45.49 -1.42 26.97
C ASP A 656 -47.01 -1.37 26.96
N ASN A 657 -47.66 -1.20 25.80
CA ASN A 657 -49.10 -1.06 25.71
C ASN A 657 -49.71 -2.08 24.76
N GLN A 658 -50.47 -3.02 25.30
CA GLN A 658 -51.27 -3.97 24.53
C GLN A 658 -52.38 -3.33 23.66
N ASN A 659 -52.62 -2.02 23.77
CA ASN A 659 -53.64 -1.28 23.02
C ASN A 659 -52.99 -0.16 22.20
N LEU A 660 -52.58 -0.47 21.00
CA LEU A 660 -52.17 0.52 20.01
C LEU A 660 -53.35 1.39 19.60
N SER A 661 -53.12 2.69 19.44
CA SER A 661 -54.12 3.62 18.90
C SER A 661 -54.49 3.27 17.46
N LYS A 662 -55.62 3.78 16.98
CA LYS A 662 -56.03 3.55 15.58
C LYS A 662 -55.04 4.07 14.58
N GLU A 663 -54.32 5.14 14.89
CA GLU A 663 -53.28 5.75 14.07
C GLU A 663 -52.02 4.89 14.03
N GLU A 664 -51.57 4.35 15.17
CA GLU A 664 -50.42 3.43 15.26
C GLU A 664 -50.71 2.11 14.55
N LEU A 665 -51.91 1.56 14.63
CA LEU A 665 -52.31 0.38 13.87
C LEU A 665 -52.34 0.64 12.36
N LEU A 666 -52.74 1.85 11.94
CA LEU A 666 -52.69 2.24 10.54
C LEU A 666 -51.24 2.40 10.04
N GLY A 667 -50.39 3.00 10.86
CA GLY A 667 -48.97 3.10 10.62
C GLY A 667 -48.27 1.73 10.46
N LEU A 668 -48.58 0.80 11.40
CA LEU A 668 -48.09 -0.58 11.33
C LEU A 668 -48.57 -1.29 10.06
N LYS A 669 -49.87 -1.15 9.71
CA LYS A 669 -50.40 -1.72 8.48
C LYS A 669 -49.70 -1.20 7.24
N ASN A 670 -49.40 0.10 7.18
CA ASN A 670 -48.70 0.70 6.02
C ASN A 670 -47.25 0.18 5.92
N ILE A 671 -46.51 0.13 7.04
CA ILE A 671 -45.13 -0.44 7.09
C ILE A 671 -45.15 -1.90 6.61
N LEU A 672 -46.10 -2.72 7.13
CA LEU A 672 -46.22 -4.13 6.72
C LEU A 672 -46.50 -4.28 5.23
N LYS A 673 -47.31 -3.40 4.65
CA LYS A 673 -47.66 -3.41 3.23
C LYS A 673 -46.51 -2.92 2.36
N GLU A 674 -45.92 -1.77 2.68
CA GLU A 674 -44.93 -1.09 1.81
C GLU A 674 -43.53 -1.72 1.90
N ASP A 675 -43.12 -2.03 3.13
CA ASP A 675 -41.75 -2.56 3.36
C ASP A 675 -41.71 -4.08 3.21
N PHE A 676 -42.74 -4.82 3.66
CA PHE A 676 -42.71 -6.28 3.72
C PHE A 676 -43.73 -6.97 2.80
N ASN A 677 -44.44 -6.22 1.97
CA ASN A 677 -45.44 -6.75 1.07
C ASN A 677 -46.48 -7.68 1.78
N ALA A 678 -46.71 -7.45 3.08
CA ALA A 678 -47.58 -8.23 3.91
C ALA A 678 -48.97 -7.57 4.01
N HIS A 679 -50.00 -8.22 3.49
CA HIS A 679 -51.36 -7.73 3.49
C HIS A 679 -52.07 -8.18 4.76
N VAL A 680 -52.33 -7.23 5.67
CA VAL A 680 -53.03 -7.44 6.95
C VAL A 680 -54.20 -6.48 7.05
N SER A 681 -55.35 -6.97 7.52
CA SER A 681 -56.51 -6.11 7.75
C SER A 681 -56.41 -5.41 9.12
N LEU A 682 -56.99 -4.23 9.24
CA LEU A 682 -57.04 -3.52 10.52
C LEU A 682 -57.86 -4.30 11.58
N GLU A 683 -58.81 -5.15 11.14
CA GLU A 683 -59.59 -5.97 12.06
C GLU A 683 -58.78 -7.11 12.66
N ASP A 684 -57.89 -7.72 11.86
CA ASP A 684 -56.99 -8.78 12.33
C ASP A 684 -55.98 -8.24 13.33
N LEU A 685 -55.37 -7.07 13.05
CA LEU A 685 -54.45 -6.40 13.98
C LEU A 685 -55.14 -6.03 15.31
N LYS A 686 -56.42 -5.63 15.28
CA LYS A 686 -57.15 -5.32 16.49
C LYS A 686 -57.53 -6.55 17.35
N LYS A 687 -57.71 -7.70 16.71
CA LYS A 687 -58.06 -8.96 17.39
C LYS A 687 -56.83 -9.70 17.91
N ALA A 688 -55.64 -9.39 17.37
CA ALA A 688 -54.40 -10.04 17.73
C ALA A 688 -53.94 -9.66 19.15
N SER A 689 -53.61 -10.64 19.97
CA SER A 689 -53.02 -10.42 21.29
C SER A 689 -52.08 -11.57 21.64
N PRO A 690 -50.78 -11.31 21.74
CA PRO A 690 -50.05 -10.07 21.40
C PRO A 690 -49.96 -9.83 19.87
N ILE A 691 -50.00 -8.56 19.48
CA ILE A 691 -49.92 -8.13 18.08
C ILE A 691 -48.57 -8.54 17.47
N GLU A 692 -47.49 -8.44 18.25
CA GLU A 692 -46.15 -8.82 17.84
C GLU A 692 -46.08 -10.26 17.35
N ASN A 693 -46.59 -11.21 18.11
CA ASN A 693 -46.60 -12.63 17.72
C ASN A 693 -47.41 -12.87 16.45
N PHE A 694 -48.53 -12.17 16.28
CA PHE A 694 -49.34 -12.26 15.07
C PHE A 694 -48.61 -11.77 13.84
N VAL A 695 -47.91 -10.63 13.94
CA VAL A 695 -47.09 -10.08 12.85
C VAL A 695 -45.90 -11.00 12.55
N ALA A 696 -45.25 -11.53 13.58
CA ALA A 696 -44.14 -12.48 13.44
C ALA A 696 -44.55 -13.72 12.65
N GLU A 697 -45.66 -14.35 13.04
CA GLU A 697 -46.21 -15.56 12.41
C GLU A 697 -46.66 -15.26 10.98
N LYS A 698 -47.26 -14.09 10.73
CA LYS A 698 -47.67 -13.65 9.41
C LYS A 698 -46.47 -13.49 8.46
N LEU A 699 -45.43 -12.75 8.86
CA LEU A 699 -44.24 -12.57 8.05
C LEU A 699 -43.48 -13.89 7.79
N LYS A 700 -43.45 -14.76 8.79
CA LYS A 700 -42.85 -16.11 8.65
C LYS A 700 -43.66 -16.96 7.66
N SER A 701 -44.98 -17.03 7.84
CA SER A 701 -45.85 -17.82 6.97
C SER A 701 -45.85 -17.31 5.52
N ASP A 702 -45.88 -16.01 5.32
CA ASP A 702 -45.83 -15.40 3.98
C ASP A 702 -44.51 -15.75 3.29
N TYR A 703 -43.40 -15.66 4.00
CA TYR A 703 -42.06 -16.04 3.52
C TYR A 703 -41.99 -17.53 3.17
N GLU A 704 -42.40 -18.42 4.09
CA GLU A 704 -42.37 -19.86 3.88
C GLU A 704 -43.29 -20.29 2.71
N ASN A 705 -44.44 -19.64 2.54
CA ASN A 705 -45.32 -19.91 1.42
C ASN A 705 -44.75 -19.54 0.06
N LYS A 706 -43.99 -18.43 0.00
CA LYS A 706 -43.28 -18.01 -1.22
C LYS A 706 -42.16 -18.96 -1.59
N MET A 707 -41.43 -19.46 -0.59
CA MET A 707 -40.27 -20.35 -0.81
C MET A 707 -40.65 -21.82 -1.01
N LYS A 708 -41.90 -22.20 -0.87
CA LYS A 708 -42.39 -23.60 -1.09
C LYS A 708 -42.18 -24.12 -2.51
N VAL A 709 -42.10 -23.24 -3.48
CA VAL A 709 -41.90 -23.60 -4.90
C VAL A 709 -40.50 -24.11 -5.15
N LEU A 710 -39.55 -23.75 -4.28
CA LEU A 710 -38.12 -24.10 -4.38
C LEU A 710 -37.80 -25.37 -3.58
N ASP A 711 -36.90 -26.21 -4.08
CA ASP A 711 -36.32 -27.26 -3.28
C ASP A 711 -35.34 -26.66 -2.23
N SER A 712 -34.85 -27.48 -1.31
CA SER A 712 -33.99 -27.05 -0.21
C SER A 712 -32.65 -26.47 -0.66
N GLU A 713 -32.08 -26.99 -1.75
CA GLU A 713 -30.77 -26.57 -2.28
C GLU A 713 -30.92 -25.27 -3.04
N GLN A 714 -31.87 -25.17 -3.94
CA GLN A 714 -32.22 -23.97 -4.70
C GLN A 714 -32.54 -22.81 -3.77
N ARG A 715 -33.37 -23.05 -2.74
CA ARG A 715 -33.72 -22.08 -1.73
C ARG A 715 -32.48 -21.52 -1.04
N SER A 716 -31.61 -22.40 -0.52
CA SER A 716 -30.39 -21.98 0.19
C SER A 716 -29.45 -21.19 -0.73
N ARG A 717 -29.35 -21.59 -2.01
CA ARG A 717 -28.51 -20.89 -3.01
C ARG A 717 -29.03 -19.48 -3.29
N ILE A 718 -30.34 -19.33 -3.55
CA ILE A 718 -30.96 -18.02 -3.81
C ILE A 718 -30.84 -17.12 -2.58
N GLU A 719 -31.15 -17.64 -1.40
CA GLU A 719 -31.03 -16.90 -0.15
C GLU A 719 -29.60 -16.36 0.06
N ARG A 720 -28.56 -17.16 -0.24
CA ARG A 720 -27.16 -16.77 -0.12
C ARG A 720 -26.80 -15.67 -1.10
N ILE A 721 -27.10 -15.84 -2.39
CA ILE A 721 -26.72 -14.88 -3.41
C ILE A 721 -27.39 -13.54 -3.19
N VAL A 722 -28.68 -13.55 -2.87
CA VAL A 722 -29.43 -12.30 -2.55
C VAL A 722 -28.85 -11.63 -1.32
N TYR A 723 -28.51 -12.39 -0.27
CA TYR A 723 -27.89 -11.82 0.92
C TYR A 723 -26.51 -11.24 0.65
N LEU A 724 -25.69 -11.92 -0.17
CA LEU A 724 -24.38 -11.43 -0.62
C LEU A 724 -24.50 -10.13 -1.40
N GLN A 725 -25.48 -10.03 -2.31
CA GLN A 725 -25.72 -8.78 -3.05
C GLN A 725 -26.05 -7.61 -2.14
N ILE A 726 -26.90 -7.84 -1.14
CA ILE A 726 -27.27 -6.81 -0.16
C ILE A 726 -26.04 -6.40 0.64
N LEU A 727 -25.26 -7.37 1.13
CA LEU A 727 -24.03 -7.14 1.88
C LEU A 727 -23.01 -6.33 1.07
N ASP A 728 -22.75 -6.76 -0.16
CA ASP A 728 -21.75 -6.14 -1.05
C ASP A 728 -22.14 -4.70 -1.42
N ASN A 729 -23.43 -4.47 -1.73
CA ASN A 729 -23.92 -3.12 -2.04
C ASN A 729 -23.86 -2.19 -0.82
N ALA A 730 -24.29 -2.67 0.35
CA ALA A 730 -24.24 -1.90 1.58
C ALA A 730 -22.78 -1.60 2.00
N TRP A 731 -21.87 -2.56 1.82
CA TRP A 731 -20.45 -2.38 2.11
C TRP A 731 -19.82 -1.31 1.21
N ARG A 732 -20.10 -1.30 -0.11
CA ARG A 732 -19.61 -0.27 -1.02
C ARG A 732 -20.09 1.12 -0.64
N GLU A 733 -21.37 1.26 -0.28
CA GLU A 733 -21.91 2.54 0.17
C GLU A 733 -21.27 2.99 1.49
N HIS A 734 -20.99 2.04 2.36
CA HIS A 734 -20.28 2.31 3.61
C HIS A 734 -18.84 2.79 3.37
N LEU A 735 -18.08 2.16 2.46
CA LEU A 735 -16.74 2.61 2.08
C LEU A 735 -16.77 4.05 1.59
N TYR A 736 -17.71 4.39 0.72
CA TYR A 736 -17.88 5.76 0.24
C TYR A 736 -18.21 6.74 1.39
N THR A 737 -19.07 6.35 2.32
CA THR A 737 -19.42 7.17 3.48
C THR A 737 -18.22 7.37 4.41
N MET A 738 -17.39 6.34 4.58
CA MET A 738 -16.15 6.40 5.36
C MET A 738 -15.10 7.32 4.73
N ASP A 739 -14.97 7.31 3.40
CA ASP A 739 -14.06 8.22 2.67
C ASP A 739 -14.50 9.68 2.82
N ASN A 740 -15.80 9.95 2.71
CA ASN A 740 -16.36 11.28 2.96
C ASN A 740 -16.14 11.73 4.42
N LEU A 741 -16.32 10.82 5.38
CA LEU A 741 -16.06 11.11 6.79
C LEU A 741 -14.58 11.46 7.00
N LYS A 742 -13.65 10.69 6.42
CA LYS A 742 -12.21 10.90 6.51
C LYS A 742 -11.80 12.28 5.97
N THR A 743 -12.35 12.68 4.84
CA THR A 743 -12.09 13.99 4.22
C THR A 743 -12.60 15.13 5.10
N GLY A 744 -13.79 15.01 5.70
CA GLY A 744 -14.42 16.06 6.51
C GLY A 744 -13.94 16.14 7.97
N ILE A 745 -13.37 15.07 8.53
CA ILE A 745 -13.11 14.96 9.97
C ILE A 745 -12.04 15.95 10.46
N ASN A 746 -11.09 16.33 9.60
CA ASN A 746 -10.02 17.25 9.95
C ASN A 746 -10.53 18.65 10.31
N LEU A 747 -11.70 19.06 9.80
CA LEU A 747 -12.35 20.32 10.14
C LEU A 747 -12.75 20.39 11.62
N ARG A 748 -12.97 19.24 12.28
CA ARG A 748 -13.31 19.19 13.71
C ARG A 748 -12.14 19.52 14.63
N GLY A 749 -10.91 19.50 14.11
CA GLY A 749 -9.73 20.01 14.81
C GLY A 749 -9.85 21.48 15.21
N TYR A 750 -10.64 22.28 14.50
CA TYR A 750 -10.93 23.67 14.87
C TYR A 750 -11.71 23.78 16.22
N ASN A 751 -12.48 22.76 16.57
CA ASN A 751 -13.22 22.69 17.84
C ASN A 751 -12.39 22.07 18.98
N GLN A 752 -11.08 21.96 18.83
CA GLN A 752 -10.15 21.37 19.82
C GLN A 752 -10.42 19.88 20.11
N LYS A 753 -11.12 19.17 19.25
CA LYS A 753 -11.30 17.73 19.33
C LYS A 753 -10.18 17.03 18.55
N ASP A 754 -9.78 15.86 19.04
CA ASP A 754 -8.84 15.01 18.31
C ASP A 754 -9.55 14.36 17.11
N PRO A 755 -9.16 14.66 15.86
CA PRO A 755 -9.84 14.15 14.67
C PRO A 755 -9.87 12.62 14.61
N LEU A 756 -8.81 11.94 15.05
CA LEU A 756 -8.74 10.48 15.05
C LEU A 756 -9.73 9.86 16.04
N VAL A 757 -9.90 10.46 17.22
CA VAL A 757 -10.88 9.97 18.22
C VAL A 757 -12.30 10.16 17.73
N GLU A 758 -12.60 11.31 17.13
CA GLU A 758 -13.93 11.57 16.55
C GLU A 758 -14.19 10.64 15.36
N TYR A 759 -13.18 10.40 14.50
CA TYR A 759 -13.29 9.46 13.41
C TYR A 759 -13.61 8.04 13.90
N LYS A 760 -12.87 7.53 14.90
CA LYS A 760 -13.15 6.20 15.49
C LYS A 760 -14.57 6.08 16.03
N LYS A 761 -15.06 7.13 16.68
CA LYS A 761 -16.40 7.14 17.25
C LYS A 761 -17.49 7.14 16.17
N GLU A 762 -17.34 8.00 15.16
CA GLU A 762 -18.32 8.11 14.09
C GLU A 762 -18.33 6.92 13.16
N SER A 763 -17.16 6.43 12.77
CA SER A 763 -17.05 5.21 11.98
C SER A 763 -17.64 3.99 12.70
N TYR A 764 -17.52 3.91 14.02
CA TYR A 764 -18.19 2.85 14.80
C TYR A 764 -19.72 2.97 14.73
N ASN A 765 -20.26 4.17 14.85
CA ASN A 765 -21.70 4.38 14.73
C ASN A 765 -22.21 4.05 13.31
N LEU A 766 -21.50 4.52 12.27
CA LEU A 766 -21.82 4.19 10.88
C LEU A 766 -21.76 2.68 10.62
N PHE A 767 -20.81 1.97 11.23
CA PHE A 767 -20.74 0.53 11.09
C PHE A 767 -21.88 -0.21 11.80
N LEU A 768 -22.35 0.27 12.94
CA LEU A 768 -23.57 -0.26 13.58
C LEU A 768 -24.80 -0.03 12.71
N GLU A 769 -24.95 1.17 12.15
CA GLU A 769 -26.02 1.48 11.20
C GLU A 769 -25.98 0.56 9.97
N LEU A 770 -24.79 0.36 9.39
CA LEU A 770 -24.60 -0.59 8.29
C LEU A 770 -25.13 -2.00 8.62
N ILE A 771 -24.76 -2.53 9.80
CA ILE A 771 -25.21 -3.87 10.21
C ILE A 771 -26.73 -3.92 10.39
N GLU A 772 -27.32 -2.87 10.94
CA GLU A 772 -28.76 -2.76 11.11
C GLU A 772 -29.49 -2.66 9.77
N ASP A 773 -28.98 -1.84 8.87
CA ASP A 773 -29.53 -1.66 7.52
C ASP A 773 -29.46 -2.96 6.69
N ILE A 774 -28.34 -3.70 6.75
CA ILE A 774 -28.23 -5.01 6.09
C ILE A 774 -29.29 -5.97 6.59
N LYS A 775 -29.52 -6.05 7.92
CA LYS A 775 -30.55 -6.92 8.49
C LYS A 775 -31.94 -6.54 8.02
N MET A 776 -32.25 -5.24 8.04
CA MET A 776 -33.56 -4.74 7.62
C MET A 776 -33.80 -4.92 6.13
N GLU A 777 -32.80 -4.57 5.28
CA GLU A 777 -32.92 -4.66 3.84
C GLU A 777 -33.02 -6.13 3.37
N ALA A 778 -32.30 -7.04 4.01
CA ALA A 778 -32.43 -8.47 3.75
C ALA A 778 -33.88 -8.94 3.93
N ILE A 779 -34.54 -8.59 5.05
CA ILE A 779 -35.91 -9.02 5.31
C ILE A 779 -36.91 -8.32 4.38
N LYS A 780 -36.72 -7.04 4.05
CA LYS A 780 -37.53 -6.32 3.07
C LYS A 780 -37.45 -6.97 1.69
N THR A 781 -36.22 -7.27 1.24
CA THR A 781 -35.99 -7.88 -0.07
C THR A 781 -36.59 -9.28 -0.16
N PHE A 782 -36.33 -10.15 0.81
CA PHE A 782 -36.94 -11.48 0.86
C PHE A 782 -38.45 -11.45 0.97
N SER A 783 -39.02 -10.43 1.60
CA SER A 783 -40.44 -10.25 1.67
C SER A 783 -41.10 -9.80 0.36
N LYS A 784 -40.33 -9.19 -0.55
CA LYS A 784 -40.78 -8.71 -1.86
C LYS A 784 -40.62 -9.72 -2.98
N ILE A 785 -39.65 -10.66 -2.86
CA ILE A 785 -39.43 -11.72 -3.85
C ILE A 785 -40.71 -12.57 -3.98
N GLN A 786 -41.11 -12.89 -5.24
CA GLN A 786 -42.25 -13.74 -5.56
C GLN A 786 -41.84 -14.73 -6.65
N PHE A 787 -42.18 -16.00 -6.46
CA PHE A 787 -42.09 -17.07 -7.45
C PHE A 787 -43.49 -17.55 -7.76
N GLU A 788 -43.97 -17.41 -8.99
CA GLU A 788 -45.33 -17.82 -9.39
C GLU A 788 -45.35 -19.27 -9.86
N ASN A 789 -44.21 -19.77 -10.42
CA ASN A 789 -44.09 -21.15 -10.95
C ASN A 789 -42.60 -21.63 -10.92
N GLU A 790 -42.39 -22.93 -11.23
CA GLU A 790 -41.02 -23.52 -11.32
C GLU A 790 -40.17 -22.90 -12.43
N GLN A 791 -40.77 -22.27 -13.42
CA GLN A 791 -40.05 -21.61 -14.52
C GLN A 791 -39.42 -20.30 -14.06
N ASP A 792 -40.10 -19.56 -13.18
CA ASP A 792 -39.59 -18.34 -12.56
C ASP A 792 -38.37 -18.65 -11.67
N SER A 793 -38.38 -19.82 -11.02
CA SER A 793 -37.22 -20.26 -10.20
C SER A 793 -35.99 -20.58 -11.05
N SER A 794 -36.19 -21.24 -12.21
CA SER A 794 -35.09 -21.56 -13.14
C SER A 794 -34.56 -20.31 -13.86
N ASP A 795 -35.44 -19.34 -14.15
CA ASP A 795 -35.05 -18.07 -14.72
C ASP A 795 -34.32 -17.18 -13.69
N ALA A 796 -34.73 -17.24 -12.41
CA ALA A 796 -34.01 -16.59 -11.31
C ALA A 796 -32.59 -17.20 -11.11
N GLU A 797 -32.46 -18.53 -11.16
CA GLU A 797 -31.16 -19.19 -11.10
C GLU A 797 -30.26 -18.77 -12.28
N ARG A 798 -30.76 -18.78 -13.51
CA ARG A 798 -30.02 -18.30 -14.68
C ARG A 798 -29.64 -16.83 -14.56
N TYR A 799 -30.54 -15.99 -14.04
CA TYR A 799 -30.23 -14.58 -13.80
C TYR A 799 -29.12 -14.45 -12.76
N LEU A 800 -29.14 -15.24 -11.69
CA LEU A 800 -28.13 -15.23 -10.65
C LEU A 800 -26.77 -15.77 -11.14
N ASP A 801 -26.78 -16.80 -12.01
CA ASP A 801 -25.57 -17.34 -12.65
C ASP A 801 -24.98 -16.29 -13.61
N ASN A 802 -25.81 -15.73 -14.51
CA ASN A 802 -25.38 -14.65 -15.40
C ASN A 802 -24.89 -13.42 -14.63
N PHE A 803 -25.54 -13.06 -13.53
CA PHE A 803 -25.15 -11.95 -12.70
C PHE A 803 -23.79 -12.16 -12.02
N SER A 804 -23.52 -13.38 -11.54
CA SER A 804 -22.21 -13.72 -10.99
C SER A 804 -21.11 -13.66 -12.06
N GLU A 805 -21.38 -14.17 -13.27
CA GLU A 805 -20.47 -14.11 -14.41
C GLU A 805 -20.29 -12.67 -14.93
N GLU A 806 -21.36 -11.88 -15.07
CA GLU A 806 -21.28 -10.49 -15.51
C GLU A 806 -20.48 -9.62 -14.53
N ARG A 807 -20.62 -9.83 -13.23
CA ARG A 807 -19.85 -9.10 -12.21
C ARG A 807 -18.38 -9.53 -12.14
N GLU A 808 -18.06 -10.78 -12.42
CA GLU A 808 -16.69 -11.25 -12.55
C GLU A 808 -15.99 -10.61 -13.78
N HIS A 809 -16.76 -10.18 -14.79
CA HIS A 809 -16.28 -9.52 -16.02
C HIS A 809 -16.52 -8.00 -16.05
N GLU A 810 -17.06 -7.37 -14.98
CA GLU A 810 -17.18 -5.92 -14.90
C GLU A 810 -15.83 -5.25 -15.20
N SER A 811 -15.83 -4.18 -15.99
CA SER A 811 -14.64 -3.38 -16.30
C SER A 811 -14.14 -2.66 -15.05
N VAL A 812 -13.40 -3.36 -14.22
CA VAL A 812 -12.79 -2.79 -13.02
C VAL A 812 -11.46 -2.13 -13.34
N THR A 813 -11.20 -1.01 -12.68
CA THR A 813 -9.92 -0.30 -12.76
C THR A 813 -9.12 -0.58 -11.50
N TYR A 814 -7.88 -1.06 -11.68
CA TYR A 814 -6.94 -1.29 -10.60
C TYR A 814 -6.09 -0.05 -10.42
N ARG A 815 -6.08 0.52 -9.20
CA ARG A 815 -5.29 1.70 -8.87
C ARG A 815 -4.38 1.42 -7.70
N HIS A 816 -3.12 1.72 -7.91
CA HIS A 816 -2.16 1.99 -6.87
C HIS A 816 -1.61 3.37 -7.20
N GLU A 817 -2.21 4.40 -6.63
CA GLU A 817 -1.79 5.78 -6.85
C GLU A 817 -0.55 6.05 -5.99
N GLU A 818 0.54 6.48 -6.64
CA GLU A 818 1.60 7.19 -5.91
C GLU A 818 0.96 8.44 -5.32
N ALA A 819 1.03 8.59 -3.98
CA ALA A 819 0.51 9.76 -3.30
C ALA A 819 1.07 11.02 -3.96
N LEU A 820 0.20 11.87 -4.45
CA LEU A 820 0.59 13.18 -4.92
C LEU A 820 1.29 13.90 -3.76
N ASP A 821 2.53 14.33 -3.98
CA ASP A 821 3.40 15.00 -2.99
C ASP A 821 2.85 16.34 -2.45
N GLU A 822 1.61 16.72 -2.78
CA GLU A 822 1.01 17.99 -2.42
C GLU A 822 0.78 18.16 -0.92
N ASP A 823 0.22 17.16 -0.24
CA ASP A 823 0.04 17.19 1.22
C ASP A 823 1.39 17.17 1.95
N LEU A 824 2.37 16.50 1.37
CA LEU A 824 3.73 16.45 1.89
C LEU A 824 4.45 17.78 1.75
N ASN A 825 4.32 18.44 0.59
CA ASN A 825 4.87 19.77 0.37
C ASN A 825 4.24 20.82 1.28
N ALA A 826 2.94 20.73 1.56
CA ALA A 826 2.25 21.59 2.52
C ALA A 826 2.73 21.32 3.97
N ALA A 827 2.86 20.07 4.37
CA ALA A 827 3.40 19.68 5.67
C ALA A 827 4.89 20.05 5.80
N MET A 828 5.69 19.88 4.75
CA MET A 828 7.09 20.28 4.72
C MET A 828 7.25 21.81 4.81
N LYS A 829 6.39 22.60 4.14
CA LYS A 829 6.37 24.07 4.25
C LYS A 829 5.90 24.54 5.64
N ALA A 830 4.98 23.84 6.29
CA ALA A 830 4.55 24.11 7.66
C ALA A 830 5.66 23.81 8.67
N PHE A 831 6.43 22.74 8.47
CA PHE A 831 7.58 22.37 9.33
C PHE A 831 8.77 23.33 9.17
N ALA A 832 8.99 23.89 7.97
CA ALA A 832 10.04 24.89 7.73
C ALA A 832 9.80 26.20 8.51
N LYS A 833 8.58 26.44 8.99
CA LYS A 833 8.20 27.58 9.84
C LYS A 833 8.26 27.30 11.36
N THR A 834 9.08 26.35 11.82
CA THR A 834 9.28 26.18 13.27
C THR A 834 9.76 27.52 13.89
N PRO A 835 9.07 28.05 14.89
CA PRO A 835 9.43 29.31 15.51
C PRO A 835 10.83 29.25 16.06
N LYS A 836 11.57 30.35 15.98
CA LYS A 836 12.87 30.45 16.65
C LYS A 836 12.70 30.28 18.15
N ARG A 837 13.70 29.73 18.83
CA ARG A 837 13.67 29.37 20.26
C ARG A 837 13.09 30.44 21.16
N ASN A 838 13.26 31.72 20.83
CA ASN A 838 12.81 32.86 21.61
C ASN A 838 11.51 33.52 21.12
N GLU A 839 10.92 33.04 20.05
CA GLU A 839 9.64 33.53 19.52
C GLU A 839 8.46 33.04 20.38
N PRO A 840 7.31 33.73 20.33
CA PRO A 840 6.09 33.27 20.99
C PRO A 840 5.71 31.87 20.55
N CYS A 841 5.29 31.02 21.45
CA CYS A 841 4.90 29.66 21.11
C CYS A 841 3.60 29.67 20.27
N PRO A 842 3.53 28.95 19.16
CA PRO A 842 2.35 28.89 18.30
C PRO A 842 1.12 28.27 18.99
N CYS A 843 1.31 27.57 20.12
CA CYS A 843 0.21 27.05 20.94
C CYS A 843 -0.56 28.14 21.72
N LYS A 844 -0.25 29.42 21.49
CA LYS A 844 -0.90 30.59 22.15
C LYS A 844 -0.80 30.58 23.69
N SER A 845 0.13 29.82 24.28
CA SER A 845 0.35 29.79 25.75
C SER A 845 0.94 31.07 26.35
N GLY A 846 1.28 32.08 25.55
CA GLY A 846 1.95 33.30 25.95
C GLY A 846 3.44 33.10 26.35
N LYS A 847 3.95 31.89 26.29
CA LYS A 847 5.37 31.55 26.62
C LYS A 847 6.22 31.54 25.36
N LYS A 848 7.54 31.69 25.54
CA LYS A 848 8.48 31.50 24.44
C LYS A 848 8.51 30.03 24.00
N TYR A 849 8.75 29.75 22.73
CA TYR A 849 8.75 28.40 22.17
C TYR A 849 9.68 27.43 22.91
N LYS A 850 10.90 27.86 23.30
CA LYS A 850 11.85 27.08 24.10
C LYS A 850 11.35 26.68 25.49
N ASP A 851 10.45 27.49 26.07
CA ASP A 851 9.96 27.32 27.43
C ASP A 851 8.58 26.63 27.50
N CYS A 852 8.03 26.30 26.33
CA CYS A 852 6.74 25.64 26.12
C CYS A 852 6.89 24.35 25.28
N CYS A 853 6.55 24.39 24.05
CA CYS A 853 6.50 23.21 23.17
C CYS A 853 7.87 22.60 22.84
N ALA A 854 8.96 23.38 22.85
CA ALA A 854 10.32 22.88 22.67
C ALA A 854 10.94 22.23 23.92
N LYS A 855 10.30 22.33 25.07
CA LYS A 855 10.86 21.84 26.35
C LYS A 855 10.72 20.32 26.52
N SER A 856 9.75 19.71 25.85
CA SER A 856 9.39 18.29 25.93
C SER A 856 9.80 17.45 24.71
N GLY A 857 10.61 18.01 23.77
CA GLY A 857 11.03 17.33 22.54
C GLY A 857 9.95 17.38 21.42
N PRO A 858 10.26 16.89 20.20
CA PRO A 858 9.40 17.06 19.04
C PRO A 858 8.00 16.42 19.15
N LYS A 859 7.78 15.50 20.09
CA LYS A 859 6.50 14.81 20.28
C LYS A 859 5.37 15.63 20.92
N LYS A 860 5.61 16.87 21.38
CA LYS A 860 4.61 17.73 22.02
C LYS A 860 4.46 19.11 21.36
N GLY A 861 4.96 19.28 20.14
CA GLY A 861 5.16 20.63 19.58
C GLY A 861 3.98 21.28 18.91
N LEU A 862 3.01 20.56 18.35
CA LEU A 862 1.89 21.17 17.62
C LEU A 862 0.50 20.77 18.11
N PHE A 863 0.38 19.67 18.87
CA PHE A 863 -0.91 19.09 19.24
C PHE A 863 -1.04 18.72 20.72
N ALA A 864 -0.15 19.24 21.60
CA ALA A 864 -0.32 19.00 23.01
C ALA A 864 -1.02 20.18 23.66
N LYS A 865 -2.26 20.01 23.96
CA LYS A 865 -2.75 20.43 25.25
C LYS A 865 -2.39 19.41 26.25
#